data_47b014041e479d7a5ddff4995153ff47
#
_entry.id   47b014041e479d7a5ddff4995153ff47
#
_cell.length_a   1.000
_cell.length_b   1.000
_cell.length_c   1.000
_cell.angle_alpha   90.00
_cell.angle_beta   90.00
_cell.angle_gamma   90.00
#
_symmetry.space_group_name_H-M   'P 1'
#
loop_
_entity.id
_entity.type
_entity.pdbx_description
1 polymer ?
#
loop_
_entity_poly.entity_id
_entity_poly.type
_entity_poly.pdbx_seq_one_letter_code
_entity_poly.pdbx_strand_id
1 'polypeptide(L)'
;MKERAKKILDFIIKNNNVTSQELQEKFNVSKRTIYYDILAINKQLGKSGNIKNVKHKFIFEGNLCDARKIISTXEDKFLDSDYRKTFILNKILLGEKISIEKLTNEMLLSKNTVVQTITDVKKYLQTMGLRLEYKGKYKIIGDEYVIRELFLIIVQENVLEINSISEEVSSFDTKGHIKLTDYSLLNLTKFVEFLNKRIRDGKTLYSYKYLNEAKKISYFSNCKELLCEEANENEQAYICTYISSLPSLNSEVKEDVVEEYVDKLIDKFEVNTAIKLESKHEFKKNILRHLHSSYNRIRFKFPIRNPMLDETKYKHESLYKIIKSIIENEEEFPVFEGIREEEIGFIAAYFGGYLRGSRDNGLRRNKVLLVCPNGLMVSKSLEIQLYKYIPTIEIVGIVSIKQLKEVNVYYDYIITTIDIQNVNNVIVVNPLLTSSDVQLLMNKLISVKENEKYFNLELIIQAIRKNGVINNEEALKADLLNIIHKIDEGEMYQPMLKELINAERVNIIKNVRDWKEAIKIASKPLLEDNSIEELYIENMIKSVEKYGPYIVLADRFALPHASSKEGVNKLAMSLLIVEDEVDLLGKPVNIFMVLAAVDNTTHIRALASLSEMMYEEENVKLIINGDKSSILELINKQN
;
A
#
# COMPACT_ATOMS: atom_id res chain seq x y z
N MET A 1 21.60 15.07 24.29
CA MET A 1 20.83 14.15 25.17
C MET A 1 21.29 12.71 24.93
N LYS A 2 21.32 11.85 25.95
CA LYS A 2 21.68 10.43 25.76
C LYS A 2 20.59 9.72 24.95
N GLU A 3 21.00 8.77 24.11
CA GLU A 3 20.12 7.95 23.26
C GLU A 3 18.91 7.37 24.03
N ARG A 4 19.18 6.78 25.20
CA ARG A 4 18.12 6.25 26.08
C ARG A 4 17.10 7.32 26.49
N ALA A 5 17.55 8.53 26.82
CA ALA A 5 16.66 9.63 27.21
C ALA A 5 15.75 10.06 26.07
N LYS A 6 16.22 10.03 24.82
CA LYS A 6 15.39 10.27 23.63
C LYS A 6 14.30 9.21 23.50
N LYS A 7 14.67 7.93 23.62
CA LYS A 7 13.74 6.79 23.56
C LYS A 7 12.71 6.84 24.69
N ILE A 8 13.09 7.31 25.89
CA ILE A 8 12.17 7.53 27.01
C ILE A 8 11.17 8.64 26.68
N LEU A 9 11.65 9.77 26.12
CA LEU A 9 10.78 10.88 25.72
C LEU A 9 9.78 10.41 24.63
N ASP A 10 10.27 9.73 23.62
CA ASP A 10 9.43 9.18 22.53
C ASP A 10 8.36 8.22 23.09
N PHE A 11 8.76 7.34 24.01
CA PHE A 11 7.86 6.37 24.62
C PHE A 11 6.77 7.06 25.47
N ILE A 12 7.13 8.11 26.25
CA ILE A 12 6.16 8.88 27.05
C ILE A 12 5.19 9.64 26.16
N ILE A 13 5.68 10.23 25.05
CA ILE A 13 4.83 10.94 24.07
C ILE A 13 3.82 9.99 23.38
N LYS A 14 4.27 8.79 23.03
CA LYS A 14 3.43 7.81 22.33
C LYS A 14 2.35 7.19 23.21
N ASN A 15 2.68 6.89 24.46
CA ASN A 15 1.82 6.07 25.31
C ASN A 15 1.02 6.86 26.37
N ASN A 16 1.30 8.10 26.58
CA ASN A 16 0.70 8.99 27.58
C ASN A 16 0.40 8.28 28.93
N ASN A 17 0.62 8.93 30.06
CA ASN A 17 0.38 8.34 31.39
C ASN A 17 1.26 7.12 31.73
N VAL A 18 2.53 7.13 31.36
CA VAL A 18 3.49 6.02 31.56
C VAL A 18 3.97 5.98 33.02
N THR A 19 3.94 4.81 33.66
CA THR A 19 4.43 4.64 35.04
C THR A 19 5.96 4.48 35.10
N SER A 20 6.53 4.75 36.28
CA SER A 20 7.97 4.51 36.53
C SER A 20 8.34 3.04 36.34
N GLN A 21 7.44 2.14 36.71
CA GLN A 21 7.67 0.70 36.58
C GLN A 21 7.76 0.28 35.10
N GLU A 22 6.82 0.71 34.26
CA GLU A 22 6.84 0.46 32.82
C GLU A 22 8.15 0.94 32.16
N LEU A 23 8.64 2.12 32.57
CA LEU A 23 9.92 2.64 32.07
C LEU A 23 11.11 1.80 32.54
N GLN A 24 11.11 1.36 33.79
CA GLN A 24 12.17 0.50 34.33
C GLN A 24 12.23 -0.84 33.59
N GLU A 25 11.08 -1.48 33.40
CA GLU A 25 10.96 -2.76 32.69
C GLU A 25 11.38 -2.63 31.23
N LYS A 26 10.82 -1.64 30.52
CA LYS A 26 11.09 -1.44 29.08
C LYS A 26 12.55 -1.10 28.78
N PHE A 27 13.19 -0.27 29.62
CA PHE A 27 14.56 0.21 29.37
C PHE A 27 15.61 -0.52 30.20
N ASN A 28 15.19 -1.47 31.03
CA ASN A 28 16.05 -2.29 31.90
C ASN A 28 16.99 -1.42 32.76
N VAL A 29 16.44 -0.43 33.45
CA VAL A 29 17.20 0.51 34.29
C VAL A 29 16.48 0.81 35.62
N SER A 30 17.25 1.27 36.62
CA SER A 30 16.70 1.62 37.94
C SER A 30 15.81 2.85 37.87
N LYS A 31 14.88 2.96 38.83
CA LYS A 31 14.02 4.15 39.08
C LYS A 31 14.84 5.44 39.12
N ARG A 32 16.01 5.39 39.78
CA ARG A 32 16.94 6.52 39.90
C ARG A 32 17.46 6.96 38.53
N THR A 33 17.78 6.01 37.67
CA THR A 33 18.26 6.27 36.29
C THR A 33 17.16 6.94 35.48
N ILE A 34 15.92 6.45 35.54
CA ILE A 34 14.75 7.06 34.86
C ILE A 34 14.61 8.52 35.29
N TYR A 35 14.69 8.77 36.61
CA TYR A 35 14.57 10.12 37.13
C TYR A 35 15.62 11.09 36.54
N TYR A 36 16.90 10.65 36.50
CA TYR A 36 17.98 11.46 35.87
C TYR A 36 17.78 11.67 34.37
N ASP A 37 17.29 10.68 33.67
CA ASP A 37 16.98 10.81 32.24
C ASP A 37 15.84 11.83 32.02
N ILE A 38 14.79 11.80 32.84
CA ILE A 38 13.69 12.78 32.79
C ILE A 38 14.18 14.19 33.08
N LEU A 39 15.05 14.36 34.07
CA LEU A 39 15.66 15.67 34.37
C LEU A 39 16.45 16.19 33.15
N ALA A 40 17.24 15.32 32.50
CA ALA A 40 17.99 15.67 31.31
C ALA A 40 17.08 16.03 30.13
N ILE A 41 15.97 15.29 29.96
CA ILE A 41 14.94 15.56 28.95
C ILE A 41 14.33 16.96 29.20
N ASN A 42 13.85 17.22 30.42
CA ASN A 42 13.22 18.48 30.78
C ASN A 42 14.17 19.68 30.61
N LYS A 43 15.45 19.50 30.96
CA LYS A 43 16.48 20.53 30.70
C LYS A 43 16.62 20.84 29.21
N GLN A 44 16.52 19.84 28.35
CA GLN A 44 16.69 20.02 26.91
C GLN A 44 15.41 20.58 26.24
N LEU A 45 14.25 20.18 26.73
CA LEU A 45 12.95 20.71 26.27
C LEU A 45 12.82 22.21 26.58
N GLY A 46 13.33 22.66 27.72
CA GLY A 46 13.34 24.08 28.10
C GLY A 46 11.92 24.69 28.05
N LYS A 47 11.73 25.71 27.20
CA LYS A 47 10.43 26.37 27.02
C LYS A 47 9.47 25.57 26.12
N SER A 48 9.95 24.54 25.42
CA SER A 48 9.14 23.76 24.48
C SER A 48 8.30 22.69 25.14
N GLY A 49 8.56 22.36 26.42
CA GLY A 49 7.77 21.37 27.14
C GLY A 49 8.43 20.81 28.38
N ASN A 50 7.71 19.92 29.06
CA ASN A 50 8.17 19.32 30.31
C ASN A 50 7.49 17.97 30.52
N ILE A 51 8.21 16.99 31.03
CA ILE A 51 7.62 15.74 31.53
C ILE A 51 7.31 15.94 33.02
N LYS A 52 6.04 15.86 33.38
CA LYS A 52 5.56 15.94 34.74
C LYS A 52 5.22 14.56 35.28
N ASN A 53 5.40 14.40 36.61
CA ASN A 53 4.92 13.22 37.31
C ASN A 53 3.59 13.58 38.02
N VAL A 54 2.49 13.07 37.53
CA VAL A 54 1.15 13.30 38.03
C VAL A 54 0.57 11.95 38.52
N LYS A 55 0.32 11.82 39.81
CA LYS A 55 -0.22 10.58 40.42
C LYS A 55 0.60 9.34 40.02
N HIS A 56 1.92 9.43 40.12
CA HIS A 56 2.90 8.36 39.77
C HIS A 56 3.00 7.99 38.28
N LYS A 57 2.41 8.81 37.42
CA LYS A 57 2.50 8.64 35.94
C LYS A 57 3.25 9.81 35.32
N PHE A 58 4.12 9.51 34.37
CA PHE A 58 4.83 10.52 33.58
C PHE A 58 3.99 10.92 32.38
N ILE A 59 3.78 12.23 32.25
CA ILE A 59 2.98 12.84 31.17
C ILE A 59 3.81 13.95 30.55
N PHE A 60 3.85 13.99 29.23
CA PHE A 60 4.49 15.08 28.50
C PHE A 60 3.47 16.24 28.34
N GLU A 61 3.89 17.44 28.75
CA GLU A 61 3.15 18.68 28.52
C GLU A 61 4.05 19.65 27.74
N GLY A 62 3.63 20.05 26.54
CA GLY A 62 4.40 20.99 25.74
C GLY A 62 4.15 20.86 24.24
N ASN A 63 4.99 21.54 23.47
CA ASN A 63 4.92 21.53 22.02
C ASN A 63 5.47 20.20 21.48
N LEU A 64 4.58 19.37 20.94
CA LEU A 64 4.92 18.06 20.37
C LEU A 64 5.89 18.15 19.18
N CYS A 65 5.76 19.20 18.35
CA CYS A 65 6.65 19.38 17.19
C CYS A 65 8.10 19.63 17.63
N ASP A 66 8.29 20.46 18.64
CA ASP A 66 9.63 20.75 19.16
C ASP A 66 10.20 19.56 19.93
N ALA A 67 9.37 18.85 20.69
CA ALA A 67 9.78 17.60 21.36
C ALA A 67 10.23 16.55 20.34
N ARG A 68 9.48 16.40 19.24
CA ARG A 68 9.83 15.48 18.14
C ARG A 68 11.13 15.90 17.44
N LYS A 69 11.37 17.20 17.24
CA LYS A 69 12.67 17.70 16.69
C LYS A 69 13.83 17.29 17.61
N ILE A 70 13.62 17.32 18.92
CA ILE A 70 14.62 16.90 19.92
C ILE A 70 14.85 15.38 19.85
N ILE A 71 13.81 14.61 19.63
CA ILE A 71 13.89 13.15 19.44
C ILE A 71 14.59 12.84 18.10
N SER A 72 14.18 13.50 17.03
CA SER A 72 14.66 13.27 15.67
C SER A 72 15.85 14.18 15.31
N THR A 73 16.99 14.04 16.02
CA THR A 73 18.23 14.69 15.59
C THR A 73 18.85 13.96 14.39
N UNK A 74 19.42 14.63 13.81
CA UNK A 74 19.96 14.16 12.73
C UNK A 74 20.72 12.97 12.87
N GLU A 75 21.42 12.95 13.84
CA GLU A 75 22.20 11.76 14.18
C GLU A 75 21.36 10.49 14.09
N ASP A 76 20.13 10.51 14.58
CA ASP A 76 19.24 9.34 14.62
C ASP A 76 18.81 8.87 13.21
N LYS A 77 18.68 9.80 12.27
CA LYS A 77 18.39 9.47 10.85
C LYS A 77 19.50 8.60 10.25
N PHE A 78 20.74 8.89 10.59
CA PHE A 78 21.89 8.14 10.06
C PHE A 78 22.10 6.77 10.73
N LEU A 79 21.27 6.39 11.72
CA LEU A 79 21.23 5.01 12.21
C LEU A 79 20.56 4.09 11.18
N ASP A 80 19.63 4.63 10.40
CA ASP A 80 18.94 3.91 9.33
C ASP A 80 19.87 3.72 8.11
N SER A 81 20.01 2.48 7.67
CA SER A 81 20.87 2.12 6.52
C SER A 81 20.35 2.72 5.21
N ASP A 82 19.05 2.73 5.02
CA ASP A 82 18.44 3.21 3.76
C ASP A 82 18.54 4.74 3.69
N TYR A 83 18.32 5.43 4.81
CA TYR A 83 18.54 6.87 4.87
C TYR A 83 19.98 7.23 4.53
N ARG A 84 20.98 6.49 5.05
CA ARG A 84 22.40 6.73 4.72
C ARG A 84 22.69 6.57 3.23
N LYS A 85 22.16 5.51 2.61
CA LYS A 85 22.32 5.26 1.15
C LYS A 85 21.72 6.40 0.34
N THR A 86 20.48 6.79 0.66
CA THR A 86 19.74 7.89 0.01
C THR A 86 20.51 9.21 0.13
N PHE A 87 21.01 9.53 1.31
CA PHE A 87 21.81 10.74 1.57
C PHE A 87 23.07 10.80 0.68
N ILE A 88 23.83 9.70 0.61
CA ILE A 88 25.04 9.62 -0.23
C ILE A 88 24.68 9.73 -1.72
N LEU A 89 23.62 9.01 -2.16
CA LEU A 89 23.15 9.06 -3.55
C LEU A 89 22.72 10.47 -3.95
N ASN A 90 21.97 11.15 -3.10
CA ASN A 90 21.53 12.53 -3.35
C ASN A 90 22.72 13.46 -3.58
N LYS A 91 23.73 13.41 -2.71
CA LYS A 91 24.94 14.24 -2.86
C LYS A 91 25.69 13.95 -4.16
N ILE A 92 25.81 12.66 -4.54
CA ILE A 92 26.49 12.26 -5.80
C ILE A 92 25.69 12.75 -7.01
N LEU A 93 24.38 12.59 -7.01
CA LEU A 93 23.49 13.00 -8.11
C LEU A 93 23.52 14.53 -8.29
N LEU A 94 23.53 15.29 -7.18
CA LEU A 94 23.69 16.74 -7.22
C LEU A 94 25.11 17.19 -7.58
N GLY A 95 26.04 16.23 -7.78
CA GLY A 95 27.40 16.51 -8.22
C GLY A 95 28.32 17.08 -7.14
N GLU A 96 27.95 16.92 -5.87
CA GLU A 96 28.79 17.36 -4.76
C GLU A 96 30.09 16.55 -4.71
N LYS A 97 31.17 17.24 -4.35
CA LYS A 97 32.44 16.57 -4.08
C LYS A 97 32.40 15.98 -2.67
N ILE A 98 32.26 14.67 -2.59
CA ILE A 98 32.22 13.94 -1.33
C ILE A 98 33.51 13.15 -1.12
N SER A 99 33.93 13.04 0.15
CA SER A 99 35.04 12.18 0.60
C SER A 99 34.56 11.38 1.81
N ILE A 100 35.25 10.28 2.08
CA ILE A 100 34.97 9.45 3.26
C ILE A 100 35.00 10.32 4.53
N GLU A 101 36.04 11.17 4.64
CA GLU A 101 36.24 12.07 5.79
C GLU A 101 35.05 13.06 5.93
N LYS A 102 34.65 13.71 4.81
CA LYS A 102 33.50 14.63 4.81
C LYS A 102 32.22 13.92 5.24
N LEU A 103 31.94 12.73 4.68
CA LEU A 103 30.77 11.93 5.04
C LEU A 103 30.80 11.48 6.51
N THR A 104 31.97 11.06 7.01
CA THR A 104 32.18 10.67 8.42
C THR A 104 31.78 11.82 9.35
N ASN A 105 32.24 13.02 9.02
CA ASN A 105 31.94 14.22 9.83
C ASN A 105 30.47 14.65 9.74
N GLU A 106 29.89 14.64 8.54
CA GLU A 106 28.49 15.04 8.32
C GLU A 106 27.49 14.07 8.93
N MET A 107 27.78 12.78 8.83
CA MET A 107 26.89 11.72 9.31
C MET A 107 27.15 11.35 10.78
N LEU A 108 28.27 11.81 11.35
CA LEU A 108 28.74 11.49 12.71
C LEU A 108 28.86 9.96 12.93
N LEU A 109 29.36 9.26 11.91
CA LEU A 109 29.52 7.80 11.92
C LEU A 109 30.99 7.39 11.81
N SER A 110 31.29 6.15 12.15
CA SER A 110 32.62 5.61 11.98
C SER A 110 33.01 5.52 10.49
N LYS A 111 34.31 5.66 10.20
CA LYS A 111 34.86 5.48 8.85
C LYS A 111 34.42 4.14 8.22
N ASN A 112 34.45 3.06 9.02
CA ASN A 112 34.05 1.72 8.56
C ASN A 112 32.59 1.68 8.15
N THR A 113 31.69 2.32 8.91
CA THR A 113 30.26 2.41 8.59
C THR A 113 30.05 3.18 7.27
N VAL A 114 30.76 4.28 7.06
CA VAL A 114 30.67 5.08 5.82
C VAL A 114 31.16 4.26 4.62
N VAL A 115 32.29 3.57 4.75
CA VAL A 115 32.84 2.70 3.68
C VAL A 115 31.83 1.57 3.34
N GLN A 116 31.25 0.96 4.36
CA GLN A 116 30.22 -0.07 4.15
C GLN A 116 29.01 0.52 3.42
N THR A 117 28.53 1.69 3.83
CA THR A 117 27.40 2.37 3.15
C THR A 117 27.71 2.66 1.68
N ILE A 118 28.93 3.10 1.35
CA ILE A 118 29.35 3.33 -0.06
C ILE A 118 29.34 1.99 -0.82
N THR A 119 29.76 0.90 -0.17
CA THR A 119 29.70 -0.44 -0.76
C THR A 119 28.25 -0.86 -1.05
N ASP A 120 27.35 -0.59 -0.12
CA ASP A 120 25.92 -0.89 -0.28
C ASP A 120 25.29 -0.03 -1.39
N VAL A 121 25.65 1.26 -1.48
CA VAL A 121 25.28 2.15 -2.60
C VAL A 121 25.75 1.55 -3.93
N LYS A 122 27.00 1.07 -3.98
CA LYS A 122 27.55 0.45 -5.21
C LYS A 122 26.76 -0.79 -5.62
N LYS A 123 26.42 -1.66 -4.67
CA LYS A 123 25.58 -2.84 -4.93
C LYS A 123 24.19 -2.44 -5.43
N TYR A 124 23.56 -1.47 -4.78
CA TYR A 124 22.24 -0.97 -5.17
C TYR A 124 22.25 -0.41 -6.61
N LEU A 125 23.24 0.39 -6.95
CA LEU A 125 23.40 0.91 -8.32
C LEU A 125 23.55 -0.22 -9.35
N GLN A 126 24.28 -1.30 -8.99
CA GLN A 126 24.47 -2.47 -9.86
C GLN A 126 23.13 -3.18 -10.16
N THR A 127 22.20 -3.24 -9.20
CA THR A 127 20.85 -3.82 -9.46
C THR A 127 20.07 -3.02 -10.49
N MET A 128 20.39 -1.74 -10.66
CA MET A 128 19.78 -0.86 -11.67
C MET A 128 20.61 -0.78 -12.97
N GLY A 129 21.66 -1.60 -13.13
CA GLY A 129 22.55 -1.52 -14.28
C GLY A 129 23.47 -0.30 -14.29
N LEU A 130 23.59 0.39 -13.14
CA LEU A 130 24.43 1.58 -12.98
C LEU A 130 25.75 1.22 -12.28
N ARG A 131 26.76 2.06 -12.47
CA ARG A 131 28.08 1.89 -11.84
C ARG A 131 28.50 3.16 -11.11
N LEU A 132 29.13 2.98 -9.95
CA LEU A 132 29.75 4.07 -9.18
C LEU A 132 31.25 4.11 -9.48
N GLU A 133 31.72 5.20 -10.08
CA GLU A 133 33.15 5.43 -10.37
C GLU A 133 33.70 6.55 -9.50
N TYR A 134 34.99 6.44 -9.15
CA TYR A 134 35.73 7.49 -8.47
C TYR A 134 36.90 7.98 -9.36
N LYS A 135 36.81 9.25 -9.77
CA LYS A 135 37.86 9.95 -10.52
C LYS A 135 38.05 11.35 -9.89
N GLY A 136 38.63 11.38 -8.67
CA GLY A 136 38.74 12.61 -7.89
C GLY A 136 37.41 13.05 -7.24
N LYS A 137 36.31 12.57 -7.76
CA LYS A 137 34.94 12.65 -7.19
C LYS A 137 34.12 11.44 -7.61
N TYR A 138 33.14 11.07 -6.81
CA TYR A 138 32.21 10.00 -7.16
C TYR A 138 31.27 10.44 -8.27
N LYS A 139 31.05 9.56 -9.25
CA LYS A 139 30.09 9.75 -10.36
C LYS A 139 29.31 8.47 -10.60
N ILE A 140 28.03 8.61 -10.90
CA ILE A 140 27.17 7.50 -11.35
C ILE A 140 27.25 7.46 -12.89
N ILE A 141 27.56 6.27 -13.41
CA ILE A 141 27.73 6.00 -14.85
C ILE A 141 26.73 4.93 -15.28
N GLY A 142 26.09 5.15 -16.41
CA GLY A 142 25.13 4.21 -16.99
C GLY A 142 24.13 4.92 -17.89
N ASP A 143 23.02 4.28 -18.17
CA ASP A 143 21.95 4.83 -18.98
C ASP A 143 21.37 6.10 -18.35
N GLU A 144 21.16 7.14 -19.16
CA GLU A 144 20.71 8.45 -18.67
C GLU A 144 19.27 8.40 -18.14
N TYR A 145 18.39 7.60 -18.75
CA TYR A 145 17.02 7.42 -18.26
C TYR A 145 17.03 6.80 -16.86
N VAL A 146 17.87 5.78 -16.64
CA VAL A 146 17.98 5.11 -15.34
C VAL A 146 18.56 6.06 -14.27
N ILE A 147 19.51 6.92 -14.65
CA ILE A 147 20.07 7.94 -13.73
C ILE A 147 18.98 8.95 -13.33
N ARG A 148 18.17 9.39 -14.28
CA ARG A 148 17.04 10.31 -14.02
C ARG A 148 15.95 9.66 -13.16
N GLU A 149 15.64 8.40 -13.45
CA GLU A 149 14.72 7.60 -12.63
C GLU A 149 15.22 7.49 -11.18
N LEU A 150 16.49 7.15 -11.00
CA LEU A 150 17.11 7.11 -9.66
C LEU A 150 16.97 8.45 -8.95
N PHE A 151 17.20 9.57 -9.63
CA PHE A 151 17.03 10.90 -9.03
C PHE A 151 15.59 11.12 -8.57
N LEU A 152 14.61 10.76 -9.40
CA LEU A 152 13.19 10.91 -9.08
C LEU A 152 12.77 10.07 -7.85
N ILE A 153 13.35 8.88 -7.69
CA ILE A 153 13.14 8.03 -6.50
C ILE A 153 13.73 8.72 -5.26
N ILE A 154 14.98 9.19 -5.38
CA ILE A 154 15.72 9.82 -4.26
C ILE A 154 15.05 11.14 -3.82
N VAL A 155 14.59 11.97 -4.76
CA VAL A 155 13.96 13.25 -4.41
C VAL A 155 12.64 13.07 -3.67
N GLN A 156 11.89 12.02 -3.99
CA GLN A 156 10.64 11.71 -3.28
C GLN A 156 10.88 11.32 -1.80
N GLU A 157 12.08 10.83 -1.47
CA GLU A 157 12.47 10.52 -0.09
C GLU A 157 12.89 11.77 0.69
N ASN A 158 13.42 12.79 0.01
CA ASN A 158 14.09 13.93 0.65
C ASN A 158 13.36 15.28 0.42
N VAL A 159 12.10 15.27 0.00
CA VAL A 159 11.33 16.49 -0.30
C VAL A 159 11.30 17.49 0.88
N LEU A 160 11.31 16.97 2.11
CA LEU A 160 11.27 17.82 3.32
C LEU A 160 12.51 18.74 3.48
N GLU A 161 13.60 18.48 2.77
CA GLU A 161 14.81 19.32 2.79
C GLU A 161 14.76 20.47 1.76
N ILE A 162 13.69 20.55 0.97
CA ILE A 162 13.50 21.60 -0.03
C ILE A 162 12.84 22.82 0.64
N ASN A 163 13.55 23.92 0.69
CA ASN A 163 13.12 25.10 1.44
C ASN A 163 12.26 26.09 0.63
N SER A 164 12.26 26.00 -0.70
CA SER A 164 11.50 26.93 -1.55
C SER A 164 11.22 26.36 -2.95
N ILE A 165 10.13 26.80 -3.53
CA ILE A 165 9.78 26.57 -4.94
C ILE A 165 10.53 27.65 -5.75
N SER A 166 11.15 27.26 -6.86
CA SER A 166 11.85 28.24 -7.72
C SER A 166 10.86 29.15 -8.44
N GLU A 167 11.32 30.35 -8.77
CA GLU A 167 10.50 31.36 -9.48
C GLU A 167 10.03 30.84 -10.84
N GLU A 168 10.89 30.13 -11.56
CA GLU A 168 10.58 29.54 -12.87
C GLU A 168 9.43 28.54 -12.77
N VAL A 169 9.49 27.63 -11.80
CA VAL A 169 8.46 26.59 -11.59
C VAL A 169 7.15 27.23 -11.12
N SER A 170 7.22 28.22 -10.22
CA SER A 170 6.05 28.98 -9.76
C SER A 170 5.37 29.72 -10.90
N SER A 171 6.18 30.41 -11.74
CA SER A 171 5.70 31.14 -12.93
C SER A 171 5.06 30.18 -13.94
N PHE A 172 5.70 29.05 -14.20
CA PHE A 172 5.18 28.00 -15.11
C PHE A 172 3.81 27.51 -14.64
N ASP A 173 3.67 27.17 -13.36
CA ASP A 173 2.39 26.65 -12.80
C ASP A 173 1.28 27.71 -12.93
N THR A 174 1.60 28.95 -12.64
CA THR A 174 0.65 30.08 -12.72
C THR A 174 0.20 30.36 -14.17
N LYS A 175 1.12 30.34 -15.13
CA LYS A 175 0.86 30.58 -16.55
C LYS A 175 0.26 29.36 -17.28
N GLY A 176 0.66 28.15 -16.88
CA GLY A 176 0.39 26.94 -17.62
C GLY A 176 -0.97 26.32 -17.39
N HIS A 177 -1.81 26.92 -16.55
CA HIS A 177 -3.15 26.42 -16.26
C HIS A 177 -3.18 25.02 -15.62
N ILE A 178 -2.02 24.55 -15.13
CA ILE A 178 -1.89 23.30 -14.36
C ILE A 178 -1.80 23.72 -12.89
N LYS A 179 -2.67 23.29 -12.07
CA LYS A 179 -2.60 23.58 -10.64
C LYS A 179 -1.93 22.40 -9.94
N LEU A 180 -0.61 22.40 -9.94
CA LEU A 180 0.18 21.39 -9.26
C LEU A 180 0.03 21.50 -7.72
N THR A 181 0.15 20.41 -7.01
CA THR A 181 0.21 20.45 -5.54
C THR A 181 1.56 21.02 -5.09
N ASP A 182 1.64 21.58 -3.88
CA ASP A 182 2.91 22.07 -3.31
C ASP A 182 4.01 21.00 -3.34
N TYR A 183 3.64 19.76 -3.05
CA TYR A 183 4.53 18.61 -3.14
C TYR A 183 5.07 18.43 -4.57
N SER A 184 4.18 18.54 -5.56
CA SER A 184 4.55 18.42 -6.98
C SER A 184 5.48 19.56 -7.39
N LEU A 185 5.20 20.78 -6.95
CA LEU A 185 6.02 21.96 -7.25
C LEU A 185 7.43 21.85 -6.66
N LEU A 186 7.54 21.35 -5.43
CA LEU A 186 8.84 21.09 -4.77
C LEU A 186 9.64 20.03 -5.52
N ASN A 187 9.01 18.92 -5.87
CA ASN A 187 9.66 17.84 -6.64
C ASN A 187 10.09 18.35 -8.02
N LEU A 188 9.22 19.10 -8.70
CA LEU A 188 9.50 19.67 -10.01
C LEU A 188 10.68 20.63 -9.94
N THR A 189 10.74 21.51 -8.92
CA THR A 189 11.86 22.44 -8.71
C THR A 189 13.20 21.69 -8.66
N LYS A 190 13.29 20.66 -7.85
CA LYS A 190 14.53 19.86 -7.74
C LYS A 190 14.84 19.09 -9.01
N PHE A 191 13.82 18.59 -9.66
CA PHE A 191 14.02 17.84 -10.91
C PHE A 191 14.49 18.75 -12.04
N VAL A 192 13.92 19.94 -12.18
CA VAL A 192 14.34 20.95 -13.17
C VAL A 192 15.80 21.35 -12.93
N GLU A 193 16.18 21.63 -11.68
CA GLU A 193 17.56 21.94 -11.29
C GLU A 193 18.54 20.83 -11.71
N PHE A 194 18.20 19.60 -11.35
CA PHE A 194 18.99 18.41 -11.71
C PHE A 194 19.07 18.22 -13.23
N LEU A 195 17.93 18.27 -13.92
CA LEU A 195 17.82 18.06 -15.36
C LEU A 195 18.66 19.08 -16.14
N ASN A 196 18.53 20.38 -15.82
CA ASN A 196 19.30 21.44 -16.47
C ASN A 196 20.82 21.26 -16.26
N LYS A 197 21.22 20.82 -15.08
CA LYS A 197 22.62 20.49 -14.81
C LYS A 197 23.10 19.32 -15.70
N ARG A 198 22.29 18.25 -15.83
CA ARG A 198 22.62 17.11 -16.68
C ARG A 198 22.79 17.54 -18.14
N ILE A 199 21.86 18.37 -18.63
CA ILE A 199 21.87 18.86 -20.02
C ILE A 199 23.15 19.69 -20.27
N ARG A 200 23.50 20.64 -19.38
CA ARG A 200 24.74 21.45 -19.49
C ARG A 200 25.99 20.58 -19.43
N ASP A 201 25.95 19.47 -18.72
CA ASP A 201 27.06 18.49 -18.66
C ASP A 201 27.11 17.57 -19.91
N GLY A 202 26.31 17.85 -20.94
CA GLY A 202 26.27 17.10 -22.20
C GLY A 202 25.53 15.76 -22.10
N LYS A 203 24.67 15.60 -21.09
CA LYS A 203 23.89 14.37 -20.86
C LYS A 203 22.46 14.55 -21.34
N THR A 204 22.31 14.91 -22.61
CA THR A 204 21.01 15.13 -23.26
C THR A 204 20.43 13.81 -23.82
N LEU A 205 19.10 13.72 -23.84
CA LEU A 205 18.39 12.62 -24.49
C LEU A 205 18.38 12.85 -26.02
N TYR A 206 18.86 11.87 -26.77
CA TYR A 206 18.86 11.92 -28.24
C TYR A 206 17.54 11.42 -28.84
N SER A 207 16.77 10.65 -28.10
CA SER A 207 15.43 10.19 -28.49
C SER A 207 14.56 10.06 -27.24
N TYR A 208 13.27 10.21 -27.40
CA TYR A 208 12.30 9.97 -26.34
C TYR A 208 11.08 9.25 -26.90
N LYS A 209 10.79 8.07 -26.36
CA LYS A 209 9.72 7.16 -26.81
C LYS A 209 8.36 7.88 -26.93
N TYR A 210 8.05 8.80 -26.00
CA TYR A 210 6.74 9.44 -25.90
C TYR A 210 6.72 10.88 -26.48
N LEU A 211 7.64 11.22 -27.40
CA LEU A 211 7.72 12.57 -27.99
C LEU A 211 6.39 13.00 -28.65
N ASN A 212 5.77 12.10 -29.43
CA ASN A 212 4.53 12.40 -30.14
C ASN A 212 3.34 12.56 -29.19
N GLU A 213 3.31 11.82 -28.11
CA GLU A 213 2.29 11.95 -27.05
C GLU A 213 2.48 13.23 -26.26
N ALA A 214 3.71 13.57 -25.93
CA ALA A 214 4.05 14.82 -25.21
C ALA A 214 3.58 16.06 -26.00
N LYS A 215 3.76 16.06 -27.31
CA LYS A 215 3.32 17.17 -28.20
C LYS A 215 1.80 17.42 -28.17
N LYS A 216 1.01 16.44 -27.73
CA LYS A 216 -0.45 16.57 -27.63
C LYS A 216 -0.90 17.17 -26.29
N ILE A 217 0.03 17.32 -25.33
CA ILE A 217 -0.25 17.94 -24.02
C ILE A 217 -0.34 19.46 -24.21
N SER A 218 -1.38 20.08 -23.66
CA SER A 218 -1.71 21.50 -23.89
C SER A 218 -0.58 22.47 -23.60
N TYR A 219 0.21 22.19 -22.56
CA TYR A 219 1.31 23.05 -22.11
C TYR A 219 2.70 22.60 -22.62
N PHE A 220 2.76 21.75 -23.63
CA PHE A 220 4.03 21.25 -24.17
C PHE A 220 5.00 22.39 -24.52
N SER A 221 4.51 23.40 -25.24
CA SER A 221 5.32 24.56 -25.65
C SER A 221 5.90 25.33 -24.46
N ASN A 222 5.15 25.44 -23.37
CA ASN A 222 5.55 26.16 -22.17
C ASN A 222 6.65 25.43 -21.38
N CYS A 223 6.75 24.10 -21.51
CA CYS A 223 7.77 23.30 -20.81
C CYS A 223 9.20 23.75 -21.14
N LYS A 224 9.40 24.39 -22.29
CA LYS A 224 10.69 24.96 -22.71
C LYS A 224 11.17 26.05 -21.73
N GLU A 225 10.26 26.78 -21.08
CA GLU A 225 10.60 27.84 -20.10
C GLU A 225 11.35 27.30 -18.86
N LEU A 226 11.19 26.02 -18.57
CA LEU A 226 11.83 25.35 -17.44
C LEU A 226 13.25 24.83 -17.77
N LEU A 227 13.61 24.84 -19.05
CA LEU A 227 14.83 24.18 -19.53
C LEU A 227 15.90 25.21 -19.95
N CYS A 228 17.16 24.85 -19.81
CA CYS A 228 18.30 25.63 -20.30
C CYS A 228 18.36 25.63 -21.85
N GLU A 229 19.08 26.57 -22.40
CA GLU A 229 19.17 26.80 -23.87
C GLU A 229 19.66 25.57 -24.67
N GLU A 230 20.48 24.74 -24.05
CA GLU A 230 21.04 23.54 -24.66
C GLU A 230 20.03 22.38 -24.79
N ALA A 231 18.84 22.50 -24.20
CA ALA A 231 17.82 21.46 -24.22
C ALA A 231 17.21 21.29 -25.61
N ASN A 232 17.10 20.06 -26.05
CA ASN A 232 16.45 19.72 -27.32
C ASN A 232 14.95 19.35 -27.10
N GLU A 233 14.25 19.04 -28.19
CA GLU A 233 12.81 18.70 -28.15
C GLU A 233 12.51 17.43 -27.35
N ASN A 234 13.44 16.46 -27.29
CA ASN A 234 13.28 15.24 -26.48
C ASN A 234 13.29 15.57 -24.98
N GLU A 235 14.14 16.53 -24.57
CA GLU A 235 14.17 17.02 -23.18
C GLU A 235 12.88 17.74 -22.82
N GLN A 236 12.37 18.54 -23.73
CA GLN A 236 11.08 19.23 -23.56
C GLN A 236 9.93 18.21 -23.41
N ALA A 237 9.93 17.16 -24.23
CA ALA A 237 8.94 16.09 -24.16
C ALA A 237 9.06 15.31 -22.84
N TYR A 238 10.28 15.02 -22.39
CA TYR A 238 10.54 14.30 -21.16
C TYR A 238 10.02 15.06 -19.93
N ILE A 239 10.36 16.35 -19.82
CA ILE A 239 9.86 17.15 -18.68
C ILE A 239 8.33 17.35 -18.76
N CYS A 240 7.76 17.52 -19.96
CA CYS A 240 6.32 17.67 -20.16
C CYS A 240 5.55 16.44 -19.68
N THR A 241 5.99 15.24 -20.05
CA THR A 241 5.36 13.99 -19.60
C THR A 241 5.56 13.76 -18.09
N TYR A 242 6.70 14.17 -17.55
CA TYR A 242 6.92 14.13 -16.09
C TYR A 242 5.91 15.05 -15.36
N ILE A 243 5.75 16.28 -15.82
CA ILE A 243 4.78 17.23 -15.24
C ILE A 243 3.37 16.65 -15.28
N SER A 244 2.96 16.06 -16.41
CA SER A 244 1.64 15.43 -16.55
C SER A 244 1.43 14.23 -15.61
N SER A 245 2.52 13.69 -15.09
CA SER A 245 2.54 12.52 -14.19
C SER A 245 2.49 12.91 -12.71
N LEU A 246 2.61 14.23 -12.42
CA LEU A 246 2.57 14.75 -11.06
C LEU A 246 1.14 14.98 -10.57
N PRO A 247 0.87 14.76 -9.28
CA PRO A 247 -0.43 15.13 -8.69
C PRO A 247 -0.77 16.60 -8.94
N SER A 248 -1.95 16.85 -9.51
CA SER A 248 -2.45 18.18 -9.82
C SER A 248 -3.90 18.32 -9.34
N LEU A 249 -4.36 19.57 -9.20
CA LEU A 249 -5.75 19.87 -8.86
C LEU A 249 -6.67 19.80 -10.09
N ASN A 250 -6.08 19.94 -11.28
CA ASN A 250 -6.78 19.83 -12.57
C ASN A 250 -6.09 18.74 -13.40
N SER A 251 -6.79 17.67 -13.71
CA SER A 251 -6.28 16.61 -14.57
C SER A 251 -6.65 16.86 -16.04
N GLU A 252 -5.70 16.70 -16.96
CA GLU A 252 -5.95 16.70 -18.41
C GLU A 252 -6.36 15.31 -18.93
N VAL A 253 -6.32 14.30 -18.07
CA VAL A 253 -6.73 12.94 -18.46
C VAL A 253 -8.24 12.94 -18.69
N LYS A 254 -8.67 12.45 -19.84
CA LYS A 254 -10.10 12.31 -20.14
C LYS A 254 -10.73 11.32 -19.15
N GLU A 255 -11.73 11.76 -18.44
CA GLU A 255 -12.41 10.96 -17.42
C GLU A 255 -12.87 9.62 -17.98
N ASP A 256 -13.45 9.62 -19.17
CA ASP A 256 -14.00 8.43 -19.84
C ASP A 256 -13.00 7.26 -19.95
N VAL A 257 -11.73 7.56 -20.27
CA VAL A 257 -10.69 6.52 -20.47
C VAL A 257 -10.32 5.86 -19.14
N VAL A 258 -10.11 6.66 -18.10
CA VAL A 258 -9.76 6.13 -16.76
C VAL A 258 -10.94 5.37 -16.18
N GLU A 259 -12.15 5.89 -16.38
CA GLU A 259 -13.39 5.27 -15.91
C GLU A 259 -13.60 3.87 -16.51
N GLU A 260 -13.33 3.70 -17.80
CA GLU A 260 -13.39 2.39 -18.49
C GLU A 260 -12.42 1.37 -17.83
N TYR A 261 -11.17 1.78 -17.54
CA TYR A 261 -10.21 0.90 -16.87
C TYR A 261 -10.64 0.55 -15.45
N VAL A 262 -11.22 1.51 -14.72
CA VAL A 262 -11.73 1.26 -13.37
C VAL A 262 -12.90 0.27 -13.38
N ASP A 263 -13.83 0.44 -14.30
CA ASP A 263 -14.98 -0.48 -14.44
C ASP A 263 -14.48 -1.90 -14.76
N LYS A 264 -13.59 -2.04 -15.73
CA LYS A 264 -12.97 -3.34 -16.08
C LYS A 264 -12.26 -3.96 -14.88
N LEU A 265 -11.48 -3.17 -14.14
CA LEU A 265 -10.74 -3.64 -12.97
C LEU A 265 -11.70 -4.14 -11.88
N ILE A 266 -12.77 -3.39 -11.61
CA ILE A 266 -13.79 -3.77 -10.62
C ILE A 266 -14.51 -5.06 -11.07
N ASP A 267 -14.97 -5.12 -12.31
CA ASP A 267 -15.67 -6.28 -12.84
C ASP A 267 -14.79 -7.54 -12.81
N LYS A 268 -13.54 -7.42 -13.23
CA LYS A 268 -12.56 -8.53 -13.15
C LYS A 268 -12.29 -8.94 -11.70
N PHE A 269 -12.16 -7.98 -10.80
CA PHE A 269 -11.99 -8.29 -9.38
C PHE A 269 -13.20 -9.09 -8.85
N GLU A 270 -14.42 -8.62 -9.11
CA GLU A 270 -15.66 -9.32 -8.69
C GLU A 270 -15.71 -10.75 -9.23
N VAL A 271 -15.34 -10.93 -10.49
CA VAL A 271 -15.33 -12.24 -11.16
C VAL A 271 -14.24 -13.14 -10.57
N ASN A 272 -13.01 -12.66 -10.48
CA ASN A 272 -11.87 -13.48 -10.03
C ASN A 272 -11.93 -13.84 -8.54
N THR A 273 -12.65 -13.06 -7.75
CA THR A 273 -12.73 -13.28 -6.30
C THR A 273 -14.08 -13.82 -5.82
N ALA A 274 -15.08 -13.85 -6.68
CA ALA A 274 -16.48 -14.13 -6.30
C ALA A 274 -17.01 -13.14 -5.24
N ILE A 275 -16.41 -11.96 -5.11
CA ILE A 275 -16.79 -10.92 -4.14
C ILE A 275 -17.62 -9.87 -4.87
N LYS A 276 -18.85 -9.58 -4.41
CA LYS A 276 -19.64 -8.46 -4.90
C LYS A 276 -19.39 -7.22 -4.03
N LEU A 277 -19.06 -6.12 -4.68
CA LEU A 277 -18.82 -4.84 -3.99
C LEU A 277 -20.17 -4.14 -3.70
N GLU A 278 -20.63 -4.18 -2.45
CA GLU A 278 -21.95 -3.65 -2.03
C GLU A 278 -22.08 -2.14 -2.28
N SER A 279 -21.02 -1.35 -2.08
CA SER A 279 -20.99 0.10 -2.34
C SER A 279 -20.13 0.43 -3.57
N LYS A 280 -20.37 -0.25 -4.68
CA LYS A 280 -19.60 -0.15 -5.92
C LYS A 280 -19.37 1.30 -6.38
N HIS A 281 -20.41 2.14 -6.34
CA HIS A 281 -20.32 3.56 -6.76
C HIS A 281 -19.29 4.35 -5.93
N GLU A 282 -19.31 4.19 -4.62
CA GLU A 282 -18.38 4.88 -3.73
C GLU A 282 -16.95 4.36 -3.87
N PHE A 283 -16.77 3.06 -3.97
CA PHE A 283 -15.49 2.43 -4.24
C PHE A 283 -14.91 2.93 -5.57
N LYS A 284 -15.72 2.92 -6.62
CA LYS A 284 -15.37 3.43 -7.95
C LYS A 284 -14.86 4.88 -7.87
N LYS A 285 -15.59 5.75 -7.18
CA LYS A 285 -15.22 7.16 -6.99
C LYS A 285 -13.84 7.33 -6.34
N ASN A 286 -13.51 6.51 -5.36
CA ASN A 286 -12.24 6.58 -4.65
C ASN A 286 -11.07 6.08 -5.50
N ILE A 287 -11.23 4.94 -6.19
CA ILE A 287 -10.17 4.40 -7.05
C ILE A 287 -9.99 5.25 -8.32
N LEU A 288 -11.06 5.83 -8.86
CA LEU A 288 -10.99 6.80 -9.98
C LEU A 288 -10.08 7.97 -9.62
N ARG A 289 -10.28 8.57 -8.43
CA ARG A 289 -9.44 9.69 -7.97
C ARG A 289 -7.96 9.32 -7.94
N HIS A 290 -7.64 8.10 -7.50
CA HIS A 290 -6.25 7.61 -7.48
C HIS A 290 -5.72 7.41 -8.92
N LEU A 291 -6.47 6.68 -9.75
CA LEU A 291 -6.02 6.36 -11.11
C LEU A 291 -5.95 7.60 -12.01
N HIS A 292 -6.81 8.60 -11.83
CA HIS A 292 -6.66 9.89 -12.52
C HIS A 292 -5.31 10.53 -12.25
N SER A 293 -4.87 10.53 -10.99
CA SER A 293 -3.57 11.12 -10.62
C SER A 293 -2.36 10.27 -11.02
N SER A 294 -2.56 8.97 -11.24
CA SER A 294 -1.47 8.03 -11.56
C SER A 294 -1.43 7.58 -13.03
N TYR A 295 -2.49 7.81 -13.78
CA TYR A 295 -2.62 7.33 -15.17
C TYR A 295 -1.41 7.69 -16.05
N ASN A 296 -1.06 8.97 -16.11
CA ASN A 296 0.09 9.42 -16.90
C ASN A 296 1.42 8.91 -16.34
N ARG A 297 1.52 8.79 -15.02
CA ARG A 297 2.72 8.22 -14.37
C ARG A 297 2.92 6.76 -14.79
N ILE A 298 1.84 5.98 -14.79
CA ILE A 298 1.86 4.57 -15.23
C ILE A 298 2.19 4.51 -16.74
N ARG A 299 1.48 5.28 -17.55
CA ARG A 299 1.63 5.34 -19.01
C ARG A 299 3.05 5.71 -19.43
N PHE A 300 3.64 6.73 -18.82
CA PHE A 300 4.97 7.25 -19.16
C PHE A 300 6.09 6.62 -18.32
N LYS A 301 5.76 5.63 -17.47
CA LYS A 301 6.70 4.80 -16.68
C LYS A 301 7.51 5.59 -15.64
N PHE A 302 7.01 6.71 -15.14
CA PHE A 302 7.69 7.45 -14.08
C PHE A 302 7.61 6.71 -12.74
N PRO A 303 8.71 6.72 -11.96
CA PRO A 303 8.72 6.02 -10.68
C PRO A 303 7.87 6.71 -9.62
N ILE A 304 7.30 5.92 -8.73
CA ILE A 304 6.69 6.37 -7.48
C ILE A 304 7.20 5.51 -6.35
N ARG A 305 7.31 6.07 -5.17
CA ARG A 305 7.60 5.31 -3.96
C ARG A 305 6.30 4.93 -3.26
N ASN A 306 6.20 3.68 -2.86
CA ASN A 306 5.13 3.18 -1.99
C ASN A 306 5.76 2.67 -0.70
N PRO A 307 5.76 3.46 0.39
CA PRO A 307 6.38 3.03 1.65
C PRO A 307 5.66 1.86 2.32
N MET A 308 4.45 1.54 1.87
CA MET A 308 3.65 0.44 2.40
C MET A 308 3.73 -0.83 1.54
N LEU A 309 4.54 -0.83 0.47
CA LEU A 309 4.57 -1.95 -0.49
C LEU A 309 4.91 -3.28 0.18
N ASP A 310 5.99 -3.32 0.95
CA ASP A 310 6.43 -4.55 1.63
C ASP A 310 5.39 -5.02 2.66
N GLU A 311 4.80 -4.08 3.39
CA GLU A 311 3.72 -4.38 4.33
C GLU A 311 2.48 -4.91 3.61
N THR A 312 2.10 -4.30 2.49
CA THR A 312 0.97 -4.73 1.64
C THR A 312 1.23 -6.15 1.11
N LYS A 313 2.42 -6.39 0.59
CA LYS A 313 2.83 -7.72 0.09
C LYS A 313 2.83 -8.77 1.20
N TYR A 314 3.24 -8.41 2.42
CA TYR A 314 3.29 -9.35 3.54
C TYR A 314 1.91 -9.59 4.16
N LYS A 315 1.18 -8.53 4.53
CA LYS A 315 -0.12 -8.64 5.23
C LYS A 315 -1.28 -8.99 4.32
N HIS A 316 -1.21 -8.63 3.05
CA HIS A 316 -2.29 -8.82 2.08
C HIS A 316 -1.79 -9.52 0.81
N GLU A 317 -0.89 -10.46 0.99
CA GLU A 317 -0.22 -11.19 -0.10
C GLU A 317 -1.20 -11.72 -1.14
N SER A 318 -2.22 -12.42 -0.71
CA SER A 318 -3.23 -13.03 -1.60
C SER A 318 -3.96 -11.98 -2.44
N LEU A 319 -4.39 -10.90 -1.80
CA LEU A 319 -5.07 -9.80 -2.49
C LEU A 319 -4.14 -9.10 -3.49
N TYR A 320 -2.89 -8.85 -3.08
CA TYR A 320 -1.87 -8.25 -3.94
C TYR A 320 -1.65 -9.12 -5.20
N LYS A 321 -1.54 -10.44 -5.02
CA LYS A 321 -1.33 -11.39 -6.14
C LYS A 321 -2.54 -11.39 -7.10
N ILE A 322 -3.76 -11.39 -6.59
CA ILE A 322 -4.98 -11.33 -7.41
C ILE A 322 -5.03 -10.03 -8.21
N ILE A 323 -4.82 -8.89 -7.58
CA ILE A 323 -4.80 -7.58 -8.26
C ILE A 323 -3.69 -7.56 -9.33
N LYS A 324 -2.52 -8.07 -8.99
CA LYS A 324 -1.39 -8.17 -9.92
C LYS A 324 -1.77 -8.99 -11.16
N SER A 325 -2.33 -10.18 -10.98
CA SER A 325 -2.73 -11.06 -12.08
C SER A 325 -3.80 -10.43 -12.99
N ILE A 326 -4.72 -9.66 -12.42
CA ILE A 326 -5.75 -8.93 -13.20
C ILE A 326 -5.09 -7.83 -14.06
N ILE A 327 -4.24 -7.02 -13.45
CA ILE A 327 -3.64 -5.83 -14.08
C ILE A 327 -2.61 -6.21 -15.14
N GLU A 328 -1.86 -7.29 -14.93
CA GLU A 328 -0.82 -7.76 -15.87
C GLU A 328 -1.38 -8.44 -17.12
N ASN A 329 -2.69 -8.55 -17.26
CA ASN A 329 -3.32 -8.99 -18.50
C ASN A 329 -3.22 -7.86 -19.57
N GLU A 330 -2.18 -7.91 -20.37
CA GLU A 330 -1.84 -6.87 -21.35
C GLU A 330 -2.94 -6.63 -22.42
N GLU A 331 -3.70 -7.67 -22.78
CA GLU A 331 -4.79 -7.55 -23.75
C GLU A 331 -5.93 -6.68 -23.22
N GLU A 332 -6.23 -6.80 -21.94
CA GLU A 332 -7.34 -6.07 -21.29
C GLU A 332 -6.90 -4.73 -20.72
N PHE A 333 -5.65 -4.62 -20.31
CA PHE A 333 -5.10 -3.44 -19.64
C PHE A 333 -3.78 -2.97 -20.28
N PRO A 334 -3.80 -2.63 -21.60
CA PRO A 334 -2.55 -2.27 -22.29
C PRO A 334 -1.82 -1.06 -21.71
N VAL A 335 -2.52 -0.14 -21.05
CA VAL A 335 -1.89 1.02 -20.39
C VAL A 335 -1.04 0.59 -19.18
N PHE A 336 -1.35 -0.57 -18.60
CA PHE A 336 -0.65 -1.10 -17.42
C PHE A 336 0.51 -2.04 -17.79
N GLU A 337 0.78 -2.25 -19.09
CA GLU A 337 1.95 -3.02 -19.53
C GLU A 337 3.22 -2.54 -18.78
N GLY A 338 3.88 -3.44 -18.07
CA GLY A 338 5.07 -3.11 -17.28
C GLY A 338 4.81 -2.14 -16.12
N ILE A 339 3.61 -2.15 -15.56
CA ILE A 339 3.26 -1.36 -14.37
C ILE A 339 4.20 -1.70 -13.20
N ARG A 340 4.59 -0.68 -12.43
CA ARG A 340 5.47 -0.86 -11.27
C ARG A 340 4.72 -1.49 -10.10
N GLU A 341 5.44 -2.31 -9.33
CA GLU A 341 4.89 -2.97 -8.14
C GLU A 341 4.32 -1.98 -7.12
N GLU A 342 4.92 -0.79 -7.02
CA GLU A 342 4.44 0.30 -6.14
C GLU A 342 3.01 0.73 -6.49
N GLU A 343 2.69 0.82 -7.78
CA GLU A 343 1.33 1.18 -8.24
C GLU A 343 0.34 0.04 -7.96
N ILE A 344 0.75 -1.21 -8.24
CA ILE A 344 -0.06 -2.41 -7.91
C ILE A 344 -0.36 -2.42 -6.40
N GLY A 345 0.65 -2.12 -5.58
CA GLY A 345 0.50 -2.03 -4.12
C GLY A 345 -0.54 -0.99 -3.68
N PHE A 346 -0.56 0.19 -4.33
CA PHE A 346 -1.58 1.21 -4.05
C PHE A 346 -2.97 0.72 -4.44
N ILE A 347 -3.13 0.13 -5.62
CA ILE A 347 -4.42 -0.40 -6.08
C ILE A 347 -4.90 -1.51 -5.13
N ALA A 348 -4.03 -2.46 -4.76
CA ALA A 348 -4.35 -3.52 -3.81
C ALA A 348 -4.79 -2.97 -2.44
N ALA A 349 -4.14 -1.88 -1.98
CA ALA A 349 -4.53 -1.22 -0.73
C ALA A 349 -5.95 -0.63 -0.77
N TYR A 350 -6.39 -0.09 -1.92
CA TYR A 350 -7.78 0.37 -2.10
C TYR A 350 -8.78 -0.78 -1.94
N PHE A 351 -8.54 -1.91 -2.61
CA PHE A 351 -9.39 -3.10 -2.49
C PHE A 351 -9.37 -3.65 -1.06
N GLY A 352 -8.19 -3.77 -0.45
CA GLY A 352 -8.04 -4.24 0.93
C GLY A 352 -8.76 -3.35 1.96
N GLY A 353 -8.64 -2.05 1.80
CA GLY A 353 -9.35 -1.08 2.64
C GLY A 353 -10.86 -1.22 2.51
N TYR A 354 -11.37 -1.38 1.29
CA TYR A 354 -12.80 -1.58 1.04
C TYR A 354 -13.31 -2.89 1.67
N LEU A 355 -12.59 -4.00 1.47
CA LEU A 355 -12.99 -5.31 2.00
C LEU A 355 -13.03 -5.33 3.54
N ARG A 356 -12.12 -4.61 4.19
CA ARG A 356 -12.16 -4.43 5.66
C ARG A 356 -13.38 -3.61 6.07
N GLY A 357 -13.65 -2.51 5.39
CA GLY A 357 -14.79 -1.64 5.67
C GLY A 357 -16.16 -2.30 5.47
N SER A 358 -16.27 -3.22 4.51
CA SER A 358 -17.53 -3.92 4.23
C SER A 358 -17.84 -5.07 5.22
N ARG A 359 -16.85 -5.54 6.00
CA ARG A 359 -17.06 -6.55 7.06
C ARG A 359 -17.88 -5.98 8.23
N ASP A 360 -17.81 -4.68 8.41
CA ASP A 360 -18.46 -4.03 9.51
C ASP A 360 -19.79 -3.40 9.07
N ASN A 361 -20.84 -4.22 9.05
CA ASN A 361 -22.22 -3.75 9.00
C ASN A 361 -22.54 -2.90 10.25
N GLY A 362 -21.82 -1.81 10.44
CA GLY A 362 -21.98 -0.94 11.60
C GLY A 362 -20.75 -0.16 12.01
N LEU A 363 -19.56 -0.39 11.44
CA LEU A 363 -18.41 0.46 11.74
C LEU A 363 -18.51 1.78 10.96
N ARG A 364 -18.82 2.79 11.70
CA ARG A 364 -18.83 4.18 11.31
C ARG A 364 -17.42 4.56 10.81
N ARG A 365 -17.32 5.05 9.58
CA ARG A 365 -16.09 5.63 9.07
C ARG A 365 -15.67 6.78 9.98
N ASN A 366 -14.39 6.83 10.34
CA ASN A 366 -13.88 7.97 11.07
C ASN A 366 -14.02 9.24 10.23
N LYS A 367 -14.82 10.17 10.71
CA LYS A 367 -15.03 11.48 10.11
C LYS A 367 -13.89 12.39 10.54
N VAL A 368 -13.15 12.90 9.58
CA VAL A 368 -11.94 13.68 9.82
C VAL A 368 -12.12 15.11 9.35
N LEU A 369 -11.83 16.07 10.22
CA LEU A 369 -11.77 17.48 9.87
C LEU A 369 -10.30 17.87 9.67
N LEU A 370 -9.94 18.40 8.50
CA LEU A 370 -8.59 18.92 8.25
C LEU A 370 -8.52 20.37 8.70
N VAL A 371 -7.55 20.66 9.56
CA VAL A 371 -7.32 22.03 10.06
C VAL A 371 -5.90 22.44 9.71
N CYS A 372 -5.74 23.37 8.77
CA CYS A 372 -4.42 23.83 8.33
C CYS A 372 -4.28 25.33 8.44
N PRO A 373 -3.20 25.82 9.07
CA PRO A 373 -2.98 27.28 9.22
C PRO A 373 -2.58 27.97 7.93
N ASN A 374 -1.99 27.26 7.00
CA ASN A 374 -1.30 27.81 5.83
C ASN A 374 -2.12 27.77 4.52
N GLY A 375 -3.46 27.77 4.64
CA GLY A 375 -4.36 27.93 3.51
C GLY A 375 -4.72 26.64 2.77
N LEU A 376 -5.59 26.80 1.78
CA LEU A 376 -6.23 25.73 1.01
C LEU A 376 -5.27 24.75 0.31
N MET A 377 -4.10 25.22 -0.09
CA MET A 377 -3.14 24.42 -0.87
C MET A 377 -2.50 23.28 -0.04
N VAL A 378 -2.01 23.60 1.16
CA VAL A 378 -1.42 22.60 2.07
C VAL A 378 -2.47 21.58 2.50
N SER A 379 -3.67 22.06 2.78
CA SER A 379 -4.82 21.21 3.15
C SER A 379 -5.20 20.25 2.03
N LYS A 380 -5.21 20.73 0.80
CA LYS A 380 -5.57 19.92 -0.36
C LYS A 380 -4.51 18.85 -0.66
N SER A 381 -3.24 19.20 -0.50
CA SER A 381 -2.12 18.26 -0.59
C SER A 381 -2.24 17.16 0.49
N LEU A 382 -2.53 17.57 1.72
CA LEU A 382 -2.73 16.63 2.84
C LEU A 382 -3.96 15.73 2.62
N GLU A 383 -5.06 16.28 2.12
CA GLU A 383 -6.26 15.52 1.73
C GLU A 383 -5.91 14.40 0.73
N ILE A 384 -5.19 14.75 -0.33
CA ILE A 384 -4.76 13.78 -1.37
C ILE A 384 -3.89 12.68 -0.74
N GLN A 385 -2.93 13.06 0.10
CA GLN A 385 -2.06 12.10 0.79
C GLN A 385 -2.85 11.20 1.74
N LEU A 386 -3.81 11.76 2.48
CA LEU A 386 -4.65 11.00 3.40
C LEU A 386 -5.50 9.97 2.66
N TYR A 387 -6.15 10.34 1.58
CA TYR A 387 -6.92 9.38 0.77
C TYR A 387 -6.02 8.34 0.10
N LYS A 388 -4.78 8.70 -0.23
CA LYS A 388 -3.79 7.76 -0.78
C LYS A 388 -3.43 6.66 0.23
N TYR A 389 -3.18 7.05 1.49
CA TYR A 389 -2.71 6.11 2.51
C TYR A 389 -3.83 5.51 3.37
N ILE A 390 -4.95 6.23 3.53
CA ILE A 390 -6.06 5.81 4.39
C ILE A 390 -7.40 6.08 3.66
N PRO A 391 -7.70 5.30 2.63
CA PRO A 391 -8.91 5.54 1.81
C PRO A 391 -10.23 5.32 2.56
N THR A 392 -10.18 4.77 3.78
CA THR A 392 -11.36 4.43 4.60
C THR A 392 -11.88 5.59 5.43
N ILE A 393 -11.20 6.74 5.48
CA ILE A 393 -11.68 7.92 6.22
C ILE A 393 -12.67 8.74 5.38
N GLU A 394 -13.49 9.53 6.05
CA GLU A 394 -14.38 10.53 5.44
C GLU A 394 -13.89 11.92 5.86
N ILE A 395 -13.34 12.70 4.93
CA ILE A 395 -12.94 14.09 5.21
C ILE A 395 -14.20 14.96 5.09
N VAL A 396 -14.71 15.40 6.23
CA VAL A 396 -15.98 16.14 6.32
C VAL A 396 -15.82 17.64 6.11
N GLY A 397 -14.59 18.14 6.10
CA GLY A 397 -14.31 19.56 5.83
C GLY A 397 -12.84 19.88 5.92
N ILE A 398 -12.48 21.00 5.31
CA ILE A 398 -11.14 21.58 5.37
C ILE A 398 -11.32 23.03 5.83
N VAL A 399 -10.75 23.37 6.98
CA VAL A 399 -10.95 24.68 7.59
C VAL A 399 -9.64 25.27 8.12
N SER A 400 -9.61 26.58 8.26
CA SER A 400 -8.54 27.29 9.00
C SER A 400 -8.78 27.18 10.51
N ILE A 401 -7.76 27.48 11.31
CA ILE A 401 -7.87 27.53 12.77
C ILE A 401 -8.98 28.50 13.23
N LYS A 402 -9.12 29.64 12.54
CA LYS A 402 -10.14 30.63 12.85
C LYS A 402 -11.55 30.09 12.64
N GLN A 403 -11.74 29.35 11.56
CA GLN A 403 -13.03 28.76 11.19
C GLN A 403 -13.38 27.52 12.04
N LEU A 404 -12.42 26.92 12.74
CA LEU A 404 -12.65 25.73 13.56
C LEU A 404 -13.78 25.94 14.58
N LYS A 405 -13.90 27.15 15.15
CA LYS A 405 -14.95 27.50 16.12
C LYS A 405 -16.35 27.59 15.51
N GLU A 406 -16.45 27.73 14.20
CA GLU A 406 -17.69 27.91 13.46
C GLU A 406 -18.16 26.61 12.78
N VAL A 407 -17.40 25.52 12.95
CA VAL A 407 -17.69 24.23 12.32
C VAL A 407 -18.91 23.58 13.00
N ASN A 408 -19.95 23.38 12.24
CA ASN A 408 -21.21 22.72 12.67
C ASN A 408 -21.34 21.30 12.10
N VAL A 409 -20.22 20.66 11.71
CA VAL A 409 -20.21 19.28 11.18
C VAL A 409 -19.60 18.36 12.23
N TYR A 410 -20.22 17.20 12.44
CA TYR A 410 -19.65 16.18 13.34
C TYR A 410 -18.37 15.58 12.74
N TYR A 411 -17.35 15.46 13.57
CA TYR A 411 -16.08 14.78 13.24
C TYR A 411 -15.59 13.97 14.44
N ASP A 412 -14.88 12.89 14.17
CA ASP A 412 -14.27 12.02 15.19
C ASP A 412 -12.85 12.50 15.52
N TYR A 413 -12.10 12.96 14.51
CA TYR A 413 -10.71 13.41 14.66
C TYR A 413 -10.47 14.70 13.87
N ILE A 414 -9.52 15.49 14.39
CA ILE A 414 -8.90 16.60 13.65
C ILE A 414 -7.51 16.14 13.21
N ILE A 415 -7.20 16.30 11.94
CA ILE A 415 -5.82 16.17 11.42
C ILE A 415 -5.33 17.57 11.08
N THR A 416 -4.16 17.89 11.59
CA THR A 416 -3.58 19.24 11.47
C THR A 416 -2.06 19.18 11.33
N THR A 417 -1.47 20.24 10.78
CA THR A 417 0.00 20.35 10.64
C THR A 417 0.64 21.15 11.78
N ILE A 418 -0.17 21.64 12.74
CA ILE A 418 0.31 22.36 13.92
C ILE A 418 -0.48 21.89 15.14
N ASP A 419 0.09 22.08 16.31
CA ASP A 419 -0.60 21.75 17.57
C ASP A 419 -1.74 22.76 17.84
N ILE A 420 -2.92 22.24 18.18
CA ILE A 420 -4.10 23.04 18.54
C ILE A 420 -4.44 22.73 20.00
N GLN A 421 -4.31 23.74 20.84
CA GLN A 421 -4.58 23.60 22.29
C GLN A 421 -6.08 23.57 22.58
N ASN A 422 -6.46 22.86 23.65
CA ASN A 422 -7.82 22.79 24.16
C ASN A 422 -8.85 22.17 23.21
N VAL A 423 -8.40 21.28 22.32
CA VAL A 423 -9.26 20.51 21.40
C VAL A 423 -8.91 19.02 21.55
N ASN A 424 -9.92 18.18 21.69
CA ASN A 424 -9.75 16.73 21.83
C ASN A 424 -9.58 16.05 20.45
N ASN A 425 -8.99 14.88 20.46
CA ASN A 425 -8.83 14.02 19.27
C ASN A 425 -8.06 14.68 18.13
N VAL A 426 -7.04 15.47 18.44
CA VAL A 426 -6.15 16.10 17.46
C VAL A 426 -5.00 15.16 17.12
N ILE A 427 -4.76 14.96 15.82
CA ILE A 427 -3.61 14.22 15.28
C ILE A 427 -2.75 15.22 14.51
N VAL A 428 -1.57 15.50 15.05
CA VAL A 428 -0.62 16.42 14.39
C VAL A 428 0.28 15.60 13.46
N VAL A 429 0.36 16.01 12.20
CA VAL A 429 1.17 15.34 11.18
C VAL A 429 2.02 16.37 10.43
N ASN A 430 3.02 15.91 9.71
CA ASN A 430 3.79 16.79 8.81
C ASN A 430 2.94 17.17 7.59
N PRO A 431 3.15 18.36 7.01
CA PRO A 431 2.47 18.75 5.76
C PRO A 431 2.67 17.76 4.62
N LEU A 432 3.80 17.07 4.64
CA LEU A 432 4.11 15.92 3.80
C LEU A 432 4.21 14.72 4.74
N LEU A 433 3.30 13.75 4.58
CA LEU A 433 3.21 12.62 5.49
C LEU A 433 4.47 11.76 5.42
N THR A 434 5.14 11.62 6.55
CA THR A 434 6.25 10.69 6.72
C THR A 434 5.71 9.27 6.97
N SER A 435 6.56 8.25 6.86
CA SER A 435 6.19 6.87 7.21
C SER A 435 5.66 6.77 8.65
N SER A 436 6.25 7.53 9.59
CA SER A 436 5.78 7.58 10.97
C SER A 436 4.42 8.28 11.12
N ASP A 437 4.14 9.30 10.32
CA ASP A 437 2.81 9.94 10.31
C ASP A 437 1.75 8.97 9.77
N VAL A 438 2.05 8.27 8.70
CA VAL A 438 1.15 7.26 8.11
C VAL A 438 0.85 6.16 9.13
N GLN A 439 1.88 5.65 9.81
CA GLN A 439 1.71 4.63 10.85
C GLN A 439 0.88 5.14 12.04
N LEU A 440 1.13 6.37 12.49
CA LEU A 440 0.35 7.03 13.55
C LEU A 440 -1.13 7.17 13.16
N LEU A 441 -1.37 7.65 11.95
CA LEU A 441 -2.72 7.83 11.41
C LEU A 441 -3.44 6.49 11.26
N MET A 442 -2.77 5.47 10.73
CA MET A 442 -3.32 4.12 10.61
C MET A 442 -3.71 3.56 11.98
N ASN A 443 -2.82 3.67 12.96
CA ASN A 443 -3.08 3.19 14.32
C ASN A 443 -4.27 3.92 14.99
N LYS A 444 -4.45 5.20 14.72
CA LYS A 444 -5.55 5.98 15.34
C LYS A 444 -6.87 5.93 14.56
N LEU A 445 -6.80 5.89 13.22
CA LEU A 445 -7.99 6.02 12.38
C LEU A 445 -8.53 4.67 11.90
N ILE A 446 -7.68 3.65 11.87
CA ILE A 446 -8.07 2.30 11.44
C ILE A 446 -8.18 1.36 12.65
N SER A 447 -7.73 1.79 13.83
CA SER A 447 -7.91 0.98 15.04
C SER A 447 -9.41 0.74 15.26
N VAL A 448 -9.77 -0.51 15.22
CA VAL A 448 -11.07 -0.99 15.66
C VAL A 448 -11.26 -0.47 17.09
N LYS A 449 -12.30 0.32 17.32
CA LYS A 449 -12.72 0.56 18.70
C LYS A 449 -12.87 -0.81 19.35
N GLU A 450 -12.20 -1.02 20.46
CA GLU A 450 -12.39 -2.16 21.33
C GLU A 450 -13.87 -2.22 21.72
N ASN A 451 -14.71 -2.68 20.83
CA ASN A 451 -15.98 -3.24 21.24
C ASN A 451 -15.62 -4.58 21.88
N GLU A 452 -15.84 -4.63 23.15
CA GLU A 452 -15.65 -5.73 24.06
C GLU A 452 -16.25 -7.06 23.55
N LYS A 453 -15.67 -7.63 22.52
CA LYS A 453 -15.68 -9.07 22.38
C LYS A 453 -14.50 -9.58 23.18
N TYR A 454 -14.64 -9.53 24.50
CA TYR A 454 -13.76 -10.31 25.36
C TYR A 454 -13.91 -11.77 24.91
N PHE A 455 -12.97 -12.22 24.10
CA PHE A 455 -12.71 -13.65 24.04
C PHE A 455 -12.35 -14.01 25.47
N ASN A 456 -13.29 -14.61 26.19
CA ASN A 456 -13.02 -15.00 27.57
C ASN A 456 -12.12 -16.23 27.49
N LEU A 457 -10.80 -15.99 27.49
CA LEU A 457 -9.75 -17.01 27.42
C LEU A 457 -9.99 -18.13 28.42
N GLU A 458 -10.51 -17.77 29.60
CA GLU A 458 -10.83 -18.73 30.65
C GLU A 458 -11.95 -19.69 30.22
N LEU A 459 -12.98 -19.20 29.53
CA LEU A 459 -14.06 -20.05 28.98
C LEU A 459 -13.54 -21.00 27.91
N ILE A 460 -12.62 -20.56 27.07
CA ILE A 460 -11.98 -21.41 26.04
C ILE A 460 -11.18 -22.53 26.73
N ILE A 461 -10.36 -22.17 27.72
CA ILE A 461 -9.56 -23.14 28.50
C ILE A 461 -10.48 -24.12 29.25
N GLN A 462 -11.58 -23.64 29.85
CA GLN A 462 -12.57 -24.51 30.50
C GLN A 462 -13.21 -25.48 29.51
N ALA A 463 -13.54 -25.02 28.31
CA ALA A 463 -14.09 -25.89 27.26
C ALA A 463 -13.07 -26.96 26.83
N ILE A 464 -11.79 -26.60 26.71
CA ILE A 464 -10.72 -27.54 26.37
C ILE A 464 -10.52 -28.55 27.52
N ARG A 465 -10.49 -28.11 28.78
CA ARG A 465 -10.41 -28.99 29.96
C ARG A 465 -11.56 -29.99 30.03
N LYS A 466 -12.76 -29.59 29.62
CA LYS A 466 -13.96 -30.45 29.62
C LYS A 466 -13.87 -31.57 28.56
N ASN A 467 -13.16 -31.35 27.47
CA ASN A 467 -13.15 -32.23 26.30
C ASN A 467 -11.77 -32.86 26.01
N GLY A 468 -10.75 -32.54 26.78
CA GLY A 468 -9.39 -33.02 26.56
C GLY A 468 -8.45 -32.76 27.73
N VAL A 469 -7.20 -33.19 27.58
CA VAL A 469 -6.15 -33.00 28.60
C VAL A 469 -5.21 -31.89 28.17
N ILE A 470 -5.00 -30.93 29.05
CA ILE A 470 -4.05 -29.84 28.82
C ILE A 470 -2.72 -30.21 29.47
N ASN A 471 -1.70 -30.49 28.69
CA ASN A 471 -0.37 -30.86 29.16
C ASN A 471 0.42 -29.69 29.73
N ASN A 472 0.23 -28.49 29.17
CA ASN A 472 0.88 -27.25 29.64
C ASN A 472 -0.08 -26.08 29.40
N GLU A 473 -0.70 -25.62 30.48
CA GLU A 473 -1.72 -24.57 30.42
C GLU A 473 -1.13 -23.19 30.13
N GLU A 474 0.08 -22.91 30.62
CA GLU A 474 0.74 -21.62 30.35
C GLU A 474 1.15 -21.49 28.89
N ALA A 475 1.68 -22.57 28.30
CA ALA A 475 1.98 -22.62 26.87
C ALA A 475 0.69 -22.45 26.04
N LEU A 476 -0.37 -23.17 26.40
CA LEU A 476 -1.67 -23.05 25.72
C LEU A 476 -2.24 -21.62 25.82
N LYS A 477 -2.14 -20.98 27.00
CA LYS A 477 -2.56 -19.58 27.19
C LYS A 477 -1.76 -18.64 26.26
N ALA A 478 -0.44 -18.81 26.22
CA ALA A 478 0.42 -18.01 25.35
C ALA A 478 0.06 -18.20 23.86
N ASP A 479 -0.15 -19.43 23.44
CA ASP A 479 -0.54 -19.73 22.06
C ASP A 479 -1.93 -19.15 21.71
N LEU A 480 -2.91 -19.29 22.61
CA LEU A 480 -4.25 -18.74 22.42
C LEU A 480 -4.21 -17.20 22.38
N LEU A 481 -3.41 -16.56 23.23
CA LEU A 481 -3.22 -15.12 23.20
C LEU A 481 -2.58 -14.66 21.87
N ASN A 482 -1.59 -15.39 21.39
CA ASN A 482 -0.97 -15.12 20.08
C ASN A 482 -1.99 -15.26 18.95
N ILE A 483 -2.82 -16.29 18.99
CA ILE A 483 -3.89 -16.52 17.99
C ILE A 483 -4.92 -15.38 18.08
N ILE A 484 -5.37 -15.02 19.27
CA ILE A 484 -6.32 -13.93 19.51
C ILE A 484 -5.73 -12.60 18.99
N HIS A 485 -4.45 -12.33 19.29
CA HIS A 485 -3.76 -11.14 18.82
C HIS A 485 -3.70 -11.08 17.29
N LYS A 486 -3.41 -12.20 16.63
CA LYS A 486 -3.43 -12.29 15.16
C LYS A 486 -4.83 -12.06 14.59
N ILE A 487 -5.86 -12.58 15.24
CA ILE A 487 -7.27 -12.35 14.87
C ILE A 487 -7.61 -10.85 15.02
N ASP A 488 -7.18 -10.22 16.12
CA ASP A 488 -7.39 -8.79 16.37
C ASP A 488 -6.62 -7.90 15.38
N GLU A 489 -5.47 -8.36 14.90
CA GLU A 489 -4.72 -7.67 13.83
C GLU A 489 -5.38 -7.82 12.45
N GLY A 490 -6.50 -8.52 12.35
CA GLY A 490 -7.26 -8.71 11.13
C GLY A 490 -6.78 -9.88 10.27
N GLU A 491 -5.93 -10.73 10.82
CA GLU A 491 -5.54 -11.99 10.19
C GLU A 491 -6.61 -13.06 10.47
N MET A 492 -7.77 -12.95 9.82
CA MET A 492 -8.71 -14.08 9.82
C MET A 492 -8.07 -15.26 9.11
N TYR A 493 -8.25 -16.43 9.69
CA TYR A 493 -7.80 -17.68 9.07
C TYR A 493 -8.35 -17.81 7.65
N GLN A 494 -7.47 -17.83 6.69
CA GLN A 494 -7.79 -18.04 5.28
C GLN A 494 -7.18 -19.39 4.88
N PRO A 495 -8.01 -20.42 4.68
CA PRO A 495 -7.49 -21.73 4.33
C PRO A 495 -6.76 -21.74 2.98
N MET A 496 -5.78 -22.58 2.86
CA MET A 496 -5.09 -22.85 1.60
C MET A 496 -6.00 -23.69 0.70
N LEU A 497 -5.73 -23.70 -0.59
CA LEU A 497 -6.46 -24.50 -1.58
C LEU A 497 -6.49 -25.98 -1.18
N LYS A 498 -5.37 -26.54 -0.71
CA LYS A 498 -5.24 -27.94 -0.26
C LYS A 498 -6.12 -28.28 0.96
N GLU A 499 -6.56 -27.30 1.73
CA GLU A 499 -7.45 -27.52 2.88
C GLU A 499 -8.92 -27.55 2.47
N LEU A 500 -9.25 -27.02 1.30
CA LEU A 500 -10.62 -26.96 0.76
C LEU A 500 -10.91 -28.08 -0.22
N ILE A 501 -9.88 -28.68 -0.83
CA ILE A 501 -10.01 -29.74 -1.84
C ILE A 501 -9.31 -31.01 -1.32
N ASN A 502 -10.08 -32.07 -1.18
CA ASN A 502 -9.60 -33.40 -0.84
C ASN A 502 -9.97 -34.41 -1.95
N ALA A 503 -9.57 -35.66 -1.80
CA ALA A 503 -9.83 -36.72 -2.80
C ALA A 503 -11.33 -36.94 -3.10
N GLU A 504 -12.22 -36.69 -2.14
CA GLU A 504 -13.67 -36.86 -2.32
C GLU A 504 -14.28 -35.73 -3.14
N ARG A 505 -13.61 -34.57 -3.17
CA ARG A 505 -14.05 -33.37 -3.87
C ARG A 505 -13.43 -33.20 -5.26
N VAL A 506 -12.70 -34.21 -5.75
CA VAL A 506 -12.13 -34.22 -7.11
C VAL A 506 -12.81 -35.34 -7.92
N ASN A 507 -13.41 -34.99 -9.04
CA ASN A 507 -14.04 -35.91 -9.97
C ASN A 507 -13.45 -35.77 -11.37
N ILE A 508 -13.23 -36.89 -12.04
CA ILE A 508 -12.78 -36.97 -13.44
C ILE A 508 -13.81 -37.80 -14.19
N ILE A 509 -14.36 -37.24 -15.26
CA ILE A 509 -15.33 -37.94 -16.10
C ILE A 509 -15.02 -37.69 -17.60
N LYS A 510 -15.45 -38.59 -18.42
CA LYS A 510 -15.16 -38.51 -19.87
C LYS A 510 -15.90 -37.37 -20.55
N ASN A 511 -17.22 -37.27 -20.37
CA ASN A 511 -18.05 -36.28 -21.04
C ASN A 511 -19.31 -35.92 -20.20
N VAL A 512 -19.94 -34.83 -20.58
CA VAL A 512 -21.22 -34.33 -20.07
C VAL A 512 -22.09 -33.88 -21.24
N ARG A 513 -23.39 -33.75 -21.05
CA ARG A 513 -24.31 -33.27 -22.08
C ARG A 513 -24.08 -31.78 -22.38
N ASP A 514 -23.88 -31.00 -21.36
CA ASP A 514 -23.73 -29.53 -21.44
C ASP A 514 -23.06 -28.98 -20.17
N TRP A 515 -22.74 -27.68 -20.20
CA TRP A 515 -22.13 -26.98 -19.07
C TRP A 515 -22.99 -26.96 -17.78
N LYS A 516 -24.32 -27.07 -17.90
CA LYS A 516 -25.23 -27.11 -16.74
C LYS A 516 -25.06 -28.43 -15.99
N GLU A 517 -24.95 -29.51 -16.74
CA GLU A 517 -24.68 -30.83 -16.16
C GLU A 517 -23.29 -30.86 -15.50
N ALA A 518 -22.28 -30.21 -16.14
CA ALA A 518 -20.93 -30.09 -15.57
C ALA A 518 -20.99 -29.38 -14.20
N ILE A 519 -21.69 -28.24 -14.09
CA ILE A 519 -21.85 -27.50 -12.83
C ILE A 519 -22.53 -28.39 -11.77
N LYS A 520 -23.58 -29.12 -12.14
CA LYS A 520 -24.30 -30.01 -11.21
C LYS A 520 -23.39 -31.14 -10.67
N ILE A 521 -22.63 -31.77 -11.57
CA ILE A 521 -21.70 -32.85 -11.18
C ILE A 521 -20.55 -32.29 -10.33
N ALA A 522 -20.00 -31.16 -10.72
CA ALA A 522 -18.95 -30.49 -9.94
C ALA A 522 -19.41 -30.11 -8.53
N SER A 523 -20.68 -29.74 -8.37
CA SER A 523 -21.28 -29.34 -7.10
C SER A 523 -21.67 -30.51 -6.19
N LYS A 524 -21.81 -31.70 -6.75
CA LYS A 524 -22.34 -32.87 -6.04
C LYS A 524 -21.61 -33.19 -4.71
N PRO A 525 -20.25 -33.22 -4.65
CA PRO A 525 -19.57 -33.46 -3.38
C PRO A 525 -19.90 -32.44 -2.29
N LEU A 526 -20.12 -31.17 -2.68
CA LEU A 526 -20.44 -30.09 -1.74
C LEU A 526 -21.89 -30.18 -1.25
N LEU A 527 -22.78 -30.72 -2.06
CA LEU A 527 -24.16 -30.98 -1.67
C LEU A 527 -24.23 -32.16 -0.69
N GLU A 528 -23.49 -33.23 -0.98
CA GLU A 528 -23.45 -34.45 -0.16
C GLU A 528 -22.87 -34.21 1.24
N ASP A 529 -21.89 -33.30 1.38
CA ASP A 529 -21.31 -32.95 2.67
C ASP A 529 -21.99 -31.73 3.35
N ASN A 530 -23.13 -31.28 2.81
CA ASN A 530 -23.92 -30.14 3.30
C ASN A 530 -23.13 -28.81 3.31
N SER A 531 -22.14 -28.63 2.44
CA SER A 531 -21.45 -27.36 2.25
C SER A 531 -22.33 -26.34 1.54
N ILE A 532 -23.20 -26.84 0.63
CA ILE A 532 -24.17 -26.03 -0.13
C ILE A 532 -25.55 -26.68 -0.15
N GLU A 533 -26.56 -25.90 -0.53
CA GLU A 533 -27.93 -26.34 -0.80
C GLU A 533 -28.19 -26.43 -2.32
N GLU A 534 -29.23 -27.15 -2.75
CA GLU A 534 -29.61 -27.24 -4.17
C GLU A 534 -29.87 -25.86 -4.79
N LEU A 535 -30.43 -24.97 -4.01
CA LEU A 535 -30.70 -23.57 -4.43
C LEU A 535 -29.40 -22.89 -4.92
N TYR A 536 -28.25 -23.18 -4.30
CA TYR A 536 -26.96 -22.60 -4.72
C TYR A 536 -26.58 -23.04 -6.15
N ILE A 537 -26.81 -24.31 -6.47
CA ILE A 537 -26.53 -24.87 -7.82
C ILE A 537 -27.43 -24.18 -8.87
N GLU A 538 -28.73 -24.01 -8.56
CA GLU A 538 -29.66 -23.32 -9.45
C GLU A 538 -29.23 -21.87 -9.69
N ASN A 539 -28.78 -21.18 -8.63
CA ASN A 539 -28.37 -19.78 -8.73
C ASN A 539 -27.07 -19.60 -9.52
N MET A 540 -26.10 -20.53 -9.41
CA MET A 540 -24.92 -20.54 -10.27
C MET A 540 -25.31 -20.65 -11.75
N ILE A 541 -26.20 -21.57 -12.09
CA ILE A 541 -26.68 -21.79 -13.47
C ILE A 541 -27.43 -20.54 -13.98
N LYS A 542 -28.38 -20.01 -13.19
CA LYS A 542 -29.13 -18.79 -13.53
C LYS A 542 -28.20 -17.59 -13.77
N SER A 543 -27.14 -17.47 -12.97
CA SER A 543 -26.16 -16.39 -13.12
C SER A 543 -25.42 -16.47 -14.46
N VAL A 544 -25.00 -17.67 -14.85
CA VAL A 544 -24.34 -17.89 -16.16
C VAL A 544 -25.34 -17.62 -17.30
N GLU A 545 -26.59 -18.04 -17.19
CA GLU A 545 -27.63 -17.76 -18.20
C GLU A 545 -27.86 -16.26 -18.38
N LYS A 546 -27.83 -15.52 -17.26
CA LYS A 546 -28.11 -14.08 -17.24
C LYS A 546 -26.92 -13.22 -17.69
N TYR A 547 -25.71 -13.57 -17.25
CA TYR A 547 -24.51 -12.72 -17.41
C TYR A 547 -23.51 -13.29 -18.43
N GLY A 548 -23.80 -14.44 -19.04
CA GLY A 548 -22.90 -15.09 -20.01
C GLY A 548 -21.81 -15.90 -19.31
N PRO A 549 -20.75 -16.25 -20.04
CA PRO A 549 -19.69 -17.15 -19.54
C PRO A 549 -18.68 -16.45 -18.64
N TYR A 550 -19.13 -15.55 -17.76
CA TYR A 550 -18.28 -14.74 -16.87
C TYR A 550 -17.43 -15.59 -15.92
N ILE A 551 -17.87 -16.81 -15.63
CA ILE A 551 -17.15 -17.74 -14.74
C ILE A 551 -15.91 -18.37 -15.39
N VAL A 552 -15.67 -18.17 -16.70
CA VAL A 552 -14.47 -18.67 -17.40
C VAL A 552 -13.33 -17.68 -17.14
N LEU A 553 -12.43 -18.02 -16.22
CA LEU A 553 -11.37 -17.15 -15.70
C LEU A 553 -10.05 -17.28 -16.48
N ALA A 554 -9.83 -18.45 -17.08
CA ALA A 554 -8.62 -18.75 -17.87
C ALA A 554 -8.96 -19.76 -18.96
N ASP A 555 -8.03 -20.01 -19.86
CA ASP A 555 -8.22 -21.02 -20.92
C ASP A 555 -8.57 -22.38 -20.27
N ARG A 556 -9.64 -23.01 -20.76
CA ARG A 556 -10.13 -24.33 -20.32
C ARG A 556 -10.64 -24.37 -18.85
N PHE A 557 -10.69 -23.22 -18.13
CA PHE A 557 -11.00 -23.21 -16.69
C PHE A 557 -12.19 -22.31 -16.38
N ALA A 558 -13.16 -22.88 -15.65
CA ALA A 558 -14.32 -22.15 -15.11
C ALA A 558 -14.41 -22.28 -13.59
N LEU A 559 -14.82 -21.19 -12.92
CA LEU A 559 -15.05 -21.12 -11.48
C LEU A 559 -16.55 -20.82 -11.21
N PRO A 560 -17.46 -21.82 -11.28
CA PRO A 560 -18.86 -21.59 -10.92
C PRO A 560 -19.01 -21.12 -9.47
N HIS A 561 -19.71 -20.01 -9.27
CA HIS A 561 -20.02 -19.45 -7.95
C HIS A 561 -21.27 -18.59 -8.00
N ALA A 562 -21.88 -18.35 -6.84
CA ALA A 562 -23.02 -17.45 -6.67
C ALA A 562 -22.86 -16.70 -5.32
N SER A 563 -23.82 -15.85 -4.95
CA SER A 563 -23.75 -15.10 -3.70
C SER A 563 -23.75 -16.03 -2.47
N SER A 564 -22.94 -15.72 -1.47
CA SER A 564 -22.87 -16.46 -0.20
C SER A 564 -24.23 -16.57 0.52
N LYS A 565 -25.12 -15.61 0.29
CA LYS A 565 -26.48 -15.58 0.89
C LYS A 565 -27.47 -16.55 0.20
N GLU A 566 -27.02 -17.26 -0.84
CA GLU A 566 -27.88 -18.05 -1.72
C GLU A 566 -27.69 -19.57 -1.55
N GLY A 567 -27.51 -20.02 -0.30
CA GLY A 567 -27.46 -21.44 0.01
C GLY A 567 -26.05 -22.00 0.23
N VAL A 568 -25.16 -21.21 0.81
CA VAL A 568 -23.83 -21.67 1.28
C VAL A 568 -23.85 -21.83 2.80
N ASN A 569 -23.49 -23.01 3.27
CA ASN A 569 -23.44 -23.35 4.69
C ASN A 569 -22.02 -23.29 5.27
N LYS A 570 -20.99 -23.64 4.49
CA LYS A 570 -19.59 -23.58 4.91
C LYS A 570 -18.68 -23.37 3.69
N LEU A 571 -17.51 -22.76 3.94
CA LEU A 571 -16.51 -22.53 2.90
C LEU A 571 -16.01 -23.88 2.37
N ALA A 572 -16.12 -24.08 1.08
CA ALA A 572 -15.73 -25.33 0.43
C ALA A 572 -15.43 -25.14 -1.06
N MET A 573 -14.63 -26.02 -1.62
CA MET A 573 -14.36 -26.08 -3.05
C MET A 573 -14.42 -27.54 -3.54
N SER A 574 -14.82 -27.71 -4.80
CA SER A 574 -14.80 -29.02 -5.46
C SER A 574 -14.38 -28.88 -6.92
N LEU A 575 -13.76 -29.89 -7.46
CA LEU A 575 -13.13 -29.90 -8.78
C LEU A 575 -13.72 -31.02 -9.63
N LEU A 576 -14.17 -30.65 -10.83
CA LEU A 576 -14.56 -31.60 -11.89
C LEU A 576 -13.65 -31.38 -13.10
N ILE A 577 -13.07 -32.44 -13.58
CA ILE A 577 -12.37 -32.48 -14.87
C ILE A 577 -13.24 -33.26 -15.86
N VAL A 578 -13.48 -32.68 -17.02
CA VAL A 578 -14.19 -33.34 -18.14
C VAL A 578 -13.16 -33.52 -19.26
N GLU A 579 -12.86 -34.78 -19.62
CA GLU A 579 -11.84 -35.08 -20.65
C GLU A 579 -12.22 -34.46 -22.00
N ASP A 580 -13.47 -34.66 -22.42
CA ASP A 580 -14.02 -34.03 -23.62
C ASP A 580 -14.36 -32.56 -23.33
N GLU A 581 -14.03 -31.68 -24.25
CA GLU A 581 -14.26 -30.25 -24.16
C GLU A 581 -15.77 -29.91 -24.04
N VAL A 582 -16.13 -29.07 -23.07
CA VAL A 582 -17.49 -28.62 -22.82
C VAL A 582 -17.65 -27.18 -23.34
N ASP A 583 -18.62 -26.95 -24.21
CA ASP A 583 -18.92 -25.60 -24.68
C ASP A 583 -19.75 -24.85 -23.60
N LEU A 584 -19.13 -23.84 -22.99
CA LEU A 584 -19.79 -22.93 -22.06
C LEU A 584 -20.09 -21.58 -22.76
N LEU A 585 -21.18 -21.57 -23.51
CA LEU A 585 -21.66 -20.37 -24.24
C LEU A 585 -20.57 -19.78 -25.19
N GLY A 586 -19.91 -20.65 -25.95
CA GLY A 586 -18.88 -20.27 -26.91
C GLY A 586 -17.45 -20.29 -26.35
N LYS A 587 -17.27 -20.70 -25.08
CA LYS A 587 -15.96 -20.87 -24.44
C LYS A 587 -15.69 -22.34 -24.17
N PRO A 588 -14.54 -22.89 -24.61
CA PRO A 588 -14.18 -24.29 -24.33
C PRO A 588 -13.70 -24.43 -22.89
N VAL A 589 -14.26 -25.37 -22.14
CA VAL A 589 -13.93 -25.62 -20.73
C VAL A 589 -13.75 -27.12 -20.48
N ASN A 590 -12.69 -27.49 -19.76
CA ASN A 590 -12.46 -28.86 -19.28
C ASN A 590 -12.45 -28.94 -17.74
N ILE A 591 -12.14 -27.83 -17.06
CA ILE A 591 -11.94 -27.75 -15.61
C ILE A 591 -13.05 -26.88 -15.00
N PHE A 592 -13.88 -27.49 -14.17
CA PHE A 592 -14.95 -26.80 -13.42
C PHE A 592 -14.61 -26.87 -11.93
N MET A 593 -14.29 -25.74 -11.30
CA MET A 593 -14.01 -25.66 -9.86
C MET A 593 -15.10 -24.84 -9.18
N VAL A 594 -16.00 -25.50 -8.45
CA VAL A 594 -17.06 -24.82 -7.72
C VAL A 594 -16.49 -24.21 -6.45
N LEU A 595 -16.84 -22.95 -6.21
CA LEU A 595 -16.51 -22.22 -4.98
C LEU A 595 -17.79 -21.92 -4.19
N ALA A 596 -17.86 -22.41 -2.96
CA ALA A 596 -18.90 -22.07 -1.97
C ALA A 596 -18.27 -21.12 -0.94
N ALA A 597 -18.44 -19.81 -1.13
CA ALA A 597 -17.86 -18.79 -0.27
C ALA A 597 -18.86 -18.34 0.81
N VAL A 598 -18.47 -18.34 2.08
CA VAL A 598 -19.34 -17.92 3.21
C VAL A 598 -19.31 -16.40 3.44
N ASP A 599 -18.26 -15.73 2.97
CA ASP A 599 -18.04 -14.30 3.12
C ASP A 599 -17.15 -13.77 1.99
N ASN A 600 -16.79 -12.48 2.05
CA ASN A 600 -16.02 -11.80 1.01
C ASN A 600 -14.50 -11.93 1.17
N THR A 601 -13.98 -12.76 2.08
CA THR A 601 -12.55 -12.70 2.39
C THR A 601 -11.88 -14.02 2.76
N THR A 602 -12.61 -14.94 3.36
CA THR A 602 -12.04 -16.19 3.89
C THR A 602 -11.41 -17.05 2.78
N HIS A 603 -11.99 -17.02 1.57
CA HIS A 603 -11.54 -17.83 0.41
C HIS A 603 -10.43 -17.18 -0.42
N ILE A 604 -10.02 -15.92 -0.14
CA ILE A 604 -9.08 -15.15 -0.99
C ILE A 604 -7.72 -15.86 -1.12
N ARG A 605 -7.20 -16.45 -0.04
CA ARG A 605 -5.91 -17.16 -0.08
C ARG A 605 -5.95 -18.38 -1.01
N ALA A 606 -7.02 -19.16 -0.93
CA ALA A 606 -7.20 -20.32 -1.81
C ALA A 606 -7.32 -19.90 -3.27
N LEU A 607 -8.04 -18.79 -3.55
CA LEU A 607 -8.16 -18.24 -4.91
C LEU A 607 -6.84 -17.70 -5.45
N ALA A 608 -6.01 -17.08 -4.60
CA ALA A 608 -4.69 -16.61 -5.02
C ALA A 608 -3.80 -17.78 -5.46
N SER A 609 -3.78 -18.86 -4.67
CA SER A 609 -3.05 -20.10 -5.02
C SER A 609 -3.60 -20.74 -6.30
N LEU A 610 -4.92 -20.74 -6.46
CA LEU A 610 -5.58 -21.25 -7.67
C LEU A 610 -5.20 -20.42 -8.90
N SER A 611 -5.23 -19.10 -8.79
CA SER A 611 -4.88 -18.18 -9.88
C SER A 611 -3.42 -18.41 -10.35
N GLU A 612 -2.48 -18.52 -9.40
CA GLU A 612 -1.08 -18.84 -9.72
C GLU A 612 -0.95 -20.20 -10.41
N MET A 613 -1.67 -21.20 -9.91
CA MET A 613 -1.65 -22.55 -10.48
C MET A 613 -2.17 -22.57 -11.93
N MET A 614 -3.27 -21.85 -12.19
CA MET A 614 -3.93 -21.83 -13.51
C MET A 614 -3.22 -20.92 -14.54
N TYR A 615 -2.32 -20.04 -14.10
CA TYR A 615 -1.54 -19.17 -14.98
C TYR A 615 -0.50 -19.98 -15.80
N GLU A 616 -0.06 -21.12 -15.30
CA GLU A 616 0.94 -21.97 -15.96
C GLU A 616 0.26 -23.01 -16.87
N GLU A 617 0.45 -22.93 -18.19
CA GLU A 617 -0.11 -23.90 -19.16
C GLU A 617 0.22 -25.35 -18.84
N GLU A 618 1.41 -25.62 -18.30
CA GLU A 618 1.84 -26.98 -17.93
C GLU A 618 0.94 -27.55 -16.83
N ASN A 619 0.55 -26.70 -15.85
CA ASN A 619 -0.35 -27.11 -14.78
C ASN A 619 -1.76 -27.41 -15.34
N VAL A 620 -2.26 -26.55 -16.23
CA VAL A 620 -3.58 -26.77 -16.88
C VAL A 620 -3.59 -28.09 -17.64
N LYS A 621 -2.55 -28.36 -18.42
CA LYS A 621 -2.39 -29.62 -19.17
C LYS A 621 -2.30 -30.84 -18.23
N LEU A 622 -1.60 -30.70 -17.10
CA LEU A 622 -1.49 -31.75 -16.08
C LEU A 622 -2.86 -32.03 -15.46
N ILE A 623 -3.63 -31.00 -15.15
CA ILE A 623 -4.98 -31.15 -14.56
C ILE A 623 -5.93 -31.86 -15.53
N ILE A 624 -5.92 -31.48 -16.81
CA ILE A 624 -6.81 -32.05 -17.84
C ILE A 624 -6.46 -33.53 -18.12
N ASN A 625 -5.17 -33.86 -18.20
CA ASN A 625 -4.70 -35.18 -18.64
C ASN A 625 -4.23 -36.09 -17.49
N GLY A 626 -4.12 -35.55 -16.28
CA GLY A 626 -3.60 -36.27 -15.13
C GLY A 626 -4.65 -37.10 -14.40
N ASP A 627 -4.18 -38.03 -13.58
CA ASP A 627 -5.04 -38.76 -12.67
C ASP A 627 -5.29 -37.96 -11.38
N LYS A 628 -6.23 -38.42 -10.60
CA LYS A 628 -6.64 -37.80 -9.33
C LYS A 628 -5.46 -37.58 -8.37
N SER A 629 -4.51 -38.51 -8.35
CA SER A 629 -3.33 -38.46 -7.47
C SER A 629 -2.39 -37.32 -7.88
N SER A 630 -2.09 -37.20 -9.16
CA SER A 630 -1.22 -36.16 -9.74
C SER A 630 -1.81 -34.77 -9.52
N ILE A 631 -3.14 -34.63 -9.68
CA ILE A 631 -3.87 -33.38 -9.45
C ILE A 631 -3.77 -32.97 -7.97
N LEU A 632 -4.02 -33.89 -7.06
CA LEU A 632 -3.91 -33.61 -5.62
C LEU A 632 -2.47 -33.29 -5.20
N GLU A 633 -1.48 -33.94 -5.81
CA GLU A 633 -0.07 -33.60 -5.58
C GLU A 633 0.26 -32.17 -6.03
N LEU A 634 -0.27 -31.76 -7.19
CA LEU A 634 -0.12 -30.38 -7.69
C LEU A 634 -0.75 -29.38 -6.71
N ILE A 635 -1.99 -29.64 -6.25
CA ILE A 635 -2.69 -28.78 -5.28
C ILE A 635 -1.91 -28.71 -3.97
N ASN A 636 -1.35 -29.81 -3.50
CA ASN A 636 -0.58 -29.87 -2.24
C ASN A 636 0.76 -29.12 -2.31
N LYS A 637 1.32 -28.95 -3.49
CA LYS A 637 2.57 -28.19 -3.70
C LYS A 637 2.35 -26.68 -3.66
N GLN A 638 1.12 -26.23 -3.80
CA GLN A 638 0.78 -24.80 -3.71
C GLN A 638 0.77 -24.36 -2.24
N ASN A 639 1.69 -23.49 -1.86
CA ASN A 639 1.86 -23.00 -0.48
C ASN A 639 1.23 -21.62 -0.27
#